data_8fff91cd2588803ad24d74272dbba9b3
#
_entry.id   8fff91cd2588803ad24d74272dbba9b3
#
_cell.length_a   1.000
_cell.length_b   1.000
_cell.length_c   1.000
_cell.angle_alpha   90.00
_cell.angle_beta   90.00
_cell.angle_gamma   90.00
#
_symmetry.space_group_name_H-M   'P 1'
#
loop_
_entity.id
_entity.type
_entity.pdbx_description
1 polymer ?
#
loop_
_entity_poly.entity_id
_entity_poly.type
_entity_poly.pdbx_seq_one_letter_code
_entity_poly.pdbx_strand_id
1 'polypeptide(L)'
;MPTFSEHLRSRSDADLVVLLGRRPDLANPAPSTLVSLAARATSRFSLERALAAVDASVLQVLEAVVALHDIRPAVTAADVAAVLGAPMPDAVTRALDLALLWGDGAALHPAPGLGELVGPYPAGLGPAAAEVGPESTVRAALDDALTTSLPSPTDPAARGRAVAHLLADAPPGAREVLDALTWGPPVGRLPAPSSVAARAAVDWLQAHGLLRLVDDARVVLPRQVGLALRGGRTHREPAATEPHPVGDHRPGATVEAESVRAAQDVIRLVAALVREWERVPPPVLRSGGLGIRELRRLAAQLDVDDSLAALVVELAGAAGLVVDDAEDQPTFSPTLDVDDWLDADLPERWATLATAWLTMTRTPWVVGGRDERGELRAALDPELSRPWAPRLRHAVLDVLAAREPGTVLGADDVVTVLRWRTPRSVPPLAAVEATLAEAGALGVLGAGSLSVAGRALLRGPERSTGQTAGRPTGQPTEHQAAAANAIAAVLPAAVSELLLQGDLTGIVPGRPTRDLAALLERAARVESRGAAVTVRFSIESVRAALDAGQTADELLTELATYARGPVPQPLAYLVRDAARRHGRVRVGSALGYVRSEDPMLLAGLVEDAGLADLGLVRIAPTVLVANATPAALLAALRDRGLAPAGEGPDGQVVHARPIVRRVRAGGRRRRGAGGVITSVPSPAAALSNGSAARPRSGPDDPSGDERLAVLVPALRRAETQARSDRAKSSGELSPGTDSAGSGTVDPVAALATLREAAADGREVWLEIVGPQGTPRRRRVRPLRVDAGRVRAVDTERDAELTVAVHRIAGVTRIDP
;
A
#
# COMPACT_ATOMS: atom_id res chain seq x y z
N MET A 1 8.56 35.29 23.68
CA MET A 1 8.59 33.83 23.65
C MET A 1 9.39 33.37 22.43
N PRO A 2 10.17 32.30 22.51
CA PRO A 2 10.88 31.77 21.35
C PRO A 2 9.87 31.37 20.28
N THR A 3 10.24 31.46 19.01
CA THR A 3 9.41 30.97 17.89
C THR A 3 9.68 29.49 17.65
N PHE A 4 8.81 28.83 16.87
CA PHE A 4 8.99 27.42 16.46
C PHE A 4 10.36 27.17 15.81
N SER A 5 10.79 28.07 14.93
CA SER A 5 12.09 27.99 14.27
C SER A 5 13.26 28.15 15.27
N GLU A 6 13.15 29.00 16.27
CA GLU A 6 14.14 29.17 17.33
C GLU A 6 14.19 27.95 18.23
N HIS A 7 13.03 27.41 18.60
CA HIS A 7 12.94 26.16 19.35
C HIS A 7 13.59 25.00 18.59
N LEU A 8 13.33 24.87 17.28
CA LEU A 8 13.93 23.81 16.47
C LEU A 8 15.45 23.94 16.38
N ARG A 9 15.97 25.18 16.34
CA ARG A 9 17.40 25.46 16.37
C ARG A 9 18.04 25.13 17.72
N SER A 10 17.34 25.31 18.83
CA SER A 10 17.83 25.05 20.18
C SER A 10 17.87 23.57 20.54
N ARG A 11 17.21 22.69 19.76
CA ARG A 11 17.25 21.24 19.99
C ARG A 11 18.67 20.70 19.90
N SER A 12 18.97 19.67 20.69
CA SER A 12 20.24 18.94 20.59
C SER A 12 20.36 18.21 19.23
N ASP A 13 21.57 17.82 18.86
CA ASP A 13 21.80 17.01 17.65
C ASP A 13 21.12 15.65 17.76
N ALA A 14 21.08 15.05 18.96
CA ALA A 14 20.35 13.80 19.21
C ALA A 14 18.84 13.96 18.96
N ASP A 15 18.23 15.04 19.44
CA ASP A 15 16.79 15.30 19.22
C ASP A 15 16.47 15.56 17.73
N LEU A 16 17.40 16.18 17.00
CA LEU A 16 17.26 16.38 15.57
C LEU A 16 17.38 15.06 14.79
N VAL A 17 18.26 14.15 15.21
CA VAL A 17 18.34 12.79 14.64
C VAL A 17 17.05 12.03 14.89
N VAL A 18 16.51 12.09 16.13
CA VAL A 18 15.21 11.47 16.46
C VAL A 18 14.08 12.04 15.58
N LEU A 19 14.02 13.36 15.43
CA LEU A 19 13.02 14.01 14.58
C LEU A 19 13.12 13.54 13.13
N LEU A 20 14.31 13.56 12.53
CA LEU A 20 14.53 13.19 11.13
C LEU A 20 14.32 11.70 10.89
N GLY A 21 14.65 10.84 11.86
CA GLY A 21 14.36 9.41 11.83
C GLY A 21 12.85 9.12 11.86
N ARG A 22 12.11 9.81 12.75
CA ARG A 22 10.65 9.67 12.86
C ARG A 22 9.86 10.37 11.75
N ARG A 23 10.46 11.38 11.09
CA ARG A 23 9.89 12.10 9.95
C ARG A 23 10.84 12.09 8.74
N PRO A 24 10.93 10.97 8.02
CA PRO A 24 11.84 10.83 6.86
C PRO A 24 11.54 11.80 5.72
N ASP A 25 10.32 12.34 5.65
CA ASP A 25 9.93 13.40 4.70
C ASP A 25 10.71 14.69 4.91
N LEU A 26 11.20 14.93 6.11
CA LEU A 26 12.04 16.09 6.45
C LEU A 26 13.49 15.89 6.03
N ALA A 27 13.97 14.66 5.97
CA ALA A 27 15.33 14.31 5.59
C ALA A 27 15.52 14.15 4.06
N ASN A 28 14.44 13.82 3.32
CA ASN A 28 14.50 13.55 1.88
C ASN A 28 13.55 14.45 1.08
N PRO A 29 14.10 15.34 0.22
CA PRO A 29 15.52 15.67 0.04
C PRO A 29 16.09 16.39 1.28
N ALA A 30 17.41 16.33 1.49
CA ALA A 30 18.06 16.95 2.64
C ALA A 30 17.76 18.47 2.67
N PRO A 31 17.37 19.05 3.84
CA PRO A 31 17.15 20.47 3.96
C PRO A 31 18.50 21.22 3.91
N SER A 32 18.52 22.44 3.40
CA SER A 32 19.74 23.25 3.28
C SER A 32 20.16 23.91 4.60
N THR A 33 19.21 24.25 5.47
CA THR A 33 19.41 24.92 6.75
C THR A 33 18.37 24.47 7.77
N LEU A 34 18.54 24.80 9.06
CA LEU A 34 17.53 24.59 10.09
C LEU A 34 16.27 25.43 9.87
N VAL A 35 16.37 26.61 9.23
CA VAL A 35 15.21 27.41 8.83
C VAL A 35 14.40 26.68 7.74
N SER A 36 15.09 26.13 6.74
CA SER A 36 14.45 25.31 5.71
C SER A 36 13.80 24.05 6.29
N LEU A 37 14.43 23.41 7.30
CA LEU A 37 13.86 22.30 8.03
C LEU A 37 12.57 22.71 8.77
N ALA A 38 12.57 23.85 9.49
CA ALA A 38 11.40 24.36 10.20
C ALA A 38 10.23 24.66 9.23
N ALA A 39 10.53 25.33 8.11
CA ALA A 39 9.53 25.62 7.07
C ALA A 39 8.90 24.34 6.49
N ARG A 40 9.72 23.32 6.26
CA ARG A 40 9.25 22.03 5.76
C ARG A 40 8.42 21.30 6.83
N ALA A 41 8.86 21.31 8.09
CA ALA A 41 8.17 20.67 9.22
C ALA A 41 6.76 21.24 9.45
N THR A 42 6.55 22.52 9.13
CA THR A 42 5.25 23.23 9.23
C THR A 42 4.49 23.26 7.91
N SER A 43 5.00 22.67 6.83
CA SER A 43 4.24 22.57 5.58
C SER A 43 3.03 21.64 5.74
N ARG A 44 1.92 22.00 5.10
CA ARG A 44 0.67 21.24 5.17
C ARG A 44 0.88 19.75 4.86
N PHE A 45 1.59 19.47 3.76
CA PHE A 45 1.86 18.08 3.33
C PHE A 45 2.65 17.30 4.39
N SER A 46 3.68 17.90 4.99
CA SER A 46 4.52 17.23 5.99
C SER A 46 3.77 17.02 7.31
N LEU A 47 2.93 17.99 7.73
CA LEU A 47 2.07 17.86 8.90
C LEU A 47 0.98 16.79 8.70
N GLU A 48 0.30 16.78 7.54
CA GLU A 48 -0.69 15.75 7.19
C GLU A 48 -0.08 14.34 7.24
N ARG A 49 1.14 14.20 6.71
CA ARG A 49 1.87 12.92 6.74
C ARG A 49 2.24 12.51 8.17
N ALA A 50 2.69 13.45 8.99
CA ALA A 50 3.01 13.19 10.39
C ALA A 50 1.74 12.81 11.19
N LEU A 51 0.63 13.53 10.98
CA LEU A 51 -0.66 13.25 11.61
C LEU A 51 -1.26 11.90 11.19
N ALA A 52 -1.00 11.44 9.98
CA ALA A 52 -1.45 10.12 9.52
C ALA A 52 -0.67 8.96 10.18
N ALA A 53 0.47 9.24 10.79
CA ALA A 53 1.34 8.24 11.41
C ALA A 53 1.29 8.22 12.95
N VAL A 54 0.56 9.14 13.60
CA VAL A 54 0.40 9.14 15.06
C VAL A 54 -0.73 8.23 15.51
N ASP A 55 -0.57 7.67 16.71
CA ASP A 55 -1.64 6.91 17.36
C ASP A 55 -2.67 7.79 18.08
N ALA A 56 -3.72 7.15 18.60
CA ALA A 56 -4.82 7.82 19.26
C ALA A 56 -4.38 8.60 20.51
N SER A 57 -3.37 8.13 21.24
CA SER A 57 -2.86 8.83 22.44
C SER A 57 -2.24 10.17 22.05
N VAL A 58 -1.37 10.15 21.04
CA VAL A 58 -0.74 11.38 20.51
C VAL A 58 -1.79 12.29 19.87
N LEU A 59 -2.72 11.75 19.10
CA LEU A 59 -3.77 12.56 18.47
C LEU A 59 -4.64 13.27 19.51
N GLN A 60 -5.08 12.58 20.58
CA GLN A 60 -5.86 13.21 21.66
C GLN A 60 -5.06 14.29 22.39
N VAL A 61 -3.76 14.11 22.61
CA VAL A 61 -2.88 15.16 23.16
C VAL A 61 -2.85 16.38 22.24
N LEU A 62 -2.66 16.17 20.92
CA LEU A 62 -2.64 17.27 19.94
C LEU A 62 -3.97 18.03 19.91
N GLU A 63 -5.11 17.31 19.88
CA GLU A 63 -6.44 17.89 19.90
C GLU A 63 -6.70 18.67 21.19
N ALA A 64 -6.27 18.14 22.34
CA ALA A 64 -6.38 18.82 23.64
C ALA A 64 -5.55 20.10 23.68
N VAL A 65 -4.28 20.07 23.22
CA VAL A 65 -3.43 21.26 23.16
C VAL A 65 -4.02 22.31 22.23
N VAL A 66 -4.45 21.95 21.02
CA VAL A 66 -5.09 22.87 20.06
C VAL A 66 -6.38 23.46 20.66
N ALA A 67 -7.22 22.64 21.30
CA ALA A 67 -8.45 23.10 21.92
C ALA A 67 -8.20 24.08 23.08
N LEU A 68 -7.14 23.89 23.86
CA LEU A 68 -6.82 24.76 24.99
C LEU A 68 -6.03 26.01 24.57
N HIS A 69 -5.23 25.94 23.50
CA HIS A 69 -4.36 27.03 23.05
C HIS A 69 -5.15 28.30 22.70
N ASP A 70 -6.35 28.17 22.12
CA ASP A 70 -7.20 29.29 21.76
C ASP A 70 -7.93 29.93 22.95
N ILE A 71 -7.89 29.29 24.13
CA ILE A 71 -8.62 29.76 25.35
C ILE A 71 -7.69 30.02 26.55
N ARG A 72 -6.40 29.69 26.45
CA ARG A 72 -5.40 29.89 27.51
C ARG A 72 -4.10 30.45 26.93
N PRO A 73 -3.45 31.37 27.63
CA PRO A 73 -2.17 31.96 27.16
C PRO A 73 -1.01 30.96 27.19
N ALA A 74 -1.08 29.94 28.06
CA ALA A 74 -0.10 28.86 28.15
C ALA A 74 -0.83 27.56 28.51
N VAL A 75 -0.45 26.48 27.85
CA VAL A 75 -0.99 25.12 28.07
C VAL A 75 0.14 24.26 28.63
N THR A 76 -0.06 23.68 29.81
CA THR A 76 0.92 22.79 30.44
C THR A 76 0.55 21.31 30.22
N ALA A 77 1.50 20.40 30.42
CA ALA A 77 1.22 18.97 30.40
C ALA A 77 0.19 18.55 31.47
N ALA A 78 0.15 19.25 32.60
CA ALA A 78 -0.87 19.04 33.65
C ALA A 78 -2.26 19.46 33.17
N ASP A 79 -2.39 20.57 32.43
CA ASP A 79 -3.67 20.98 31.84
C ASP A 79 -4.18 19.94 30.82
N VAL A 80 -3.28 19.41 29.99
CA VAL A 80 -3.61 18.35 29.02
C VAL A 80 -4.07 17.09 29.75
N ALA A 81 -3.36 16.66 30.81
CA ALA A 81 -3.76 15.51 31.61
C ALA A 81 -5.14 15.71 32.28
N ALA A 82 -5.42 16.91 32.77
CA ALA A 82 -6.70 17.25 33.38
C ALA A 82 -7.87 17.14 32.39
N VAL A 83 -7.73 17.69 31.17
CA VAL A 83 -8.82 17.65 30.18
C VAL A 83 -8.96 16.31 29.46
N LEU A 84 -7.92 15.49 29.42
CA LEU A 84 -7.97 14.10 28.93
C LEU A 84 -8.49 13.15 30.02
N GLY A 85 -8.28 13.50 31.30
CA GLY A 85 -8.64 12.70 32.47
C GLY A 85 -7.66 11.57 32.79
N ALA A 86 -6.50 11.59 32.16
CA ALA A 86 -5.37 10.71 32.44
C ALA A 86 -4.07 11.39 32.02
N PRO A 87 -2.95 11.19 32.75
CA PRO A 87 -1.63 11.62 32.32
C PRO A 87 -1.17 10.77 31.12
N MET A 88 -0.64 11.43 30.08
CA MET A 88 -0.09 10.78 28.88
C MET A 88 1.33 11.31 28.55
N PRO A 89 2.31 11.14 29.46
CA PRO A 89 3.64 11.72 29.29
C PRO A 89 4.36 11.21 28.04
N ASP A 90 4.20 9.92 27.69
CA ASP A 90 4.84 9.34 26.51
C ASP A 90 4.23 9.91 25.21
N ALA A 91 2.94 10.16 25.18
CA ALA A 91 2.28 10.78 24.03
C ALA A 91 2.70 12.24 23.86
N VAL A 92 2.84 13.00 24.94
CA VAL A 92 3.38 14.37 24.93
C VAL A 92 4.83 14.37 24.43
N THR A 93 5.67 13.48 24.94
CA THR A 93 7.07 13.34 24.49
C THR A 93 7.14 13.01 23.00
N ARG A 94 6.33 12.06 22.55
CA ARG A 94 6.30 11.69 21.11
C ARG A 94 5.80 12.84 20.24
N ALA A 95 4.82 13.62 20.68
CA ALA A 95 4.36 14.81 19.96
C ALA A 95 5.45 15.88 19.84
N LEU A 96 6.26 16.06 20.90
CA LEU A 96 7.43 16.94 20.91
C LEU A 96 8.53 16.41 19.98
N ASP A 97 8.87 15.11 20.03
CA ASP A 97 9.87 14.48 19.18
C ASP A 97 9.53 14.61 17.68
N LEU A 98 8.24 14.50 17.34
CA LEU A 98 7.74 14.69 15.98
C LEU A 98 7.66 16.17 15.58
N ALA A 99 8.00 17.12 16.46
CA ALA A 99 7.81 18.55 16.27
C ALA A 99 6.36 18.91 15.83
N LEU A 100 5.36 18.17 16.30
CA LEU A 100 3.95 18.51 16.22
C LEU A 100 3.52 19.41 17.37
N LEU A 101 4.19 19.27 18.53
CA LEU A 101 4.20 20.24 19.63
C LEU A 101 5.62 20.79 19.83
N TRP A 102 5.69 21.95 20.44
CA TRP A 102 6.93 22.58 20.84
C TRP A 102 6.74 23.38 22.14
N GLY A 103 7.82 23.68 22.86
CA GLY A 103 7.78 24.40 24.11
C GLY A 103 9.01 24.14 24.97
N ASP A 104 9.07 24.75 26.12
CA ASP A 104 10.19 24.71 27.09
C ASP A 104 9.88 23.82 28.32
N GLY A 105 8.86 22.95 28.24
CA GLY A 105 8.38 22.12 29.35
C GLY A 105 7.41 22.84 30.29
N ALA A 106 7.44 24.18 30.37
CA ALA A 106 6.46 24.96 31.11
C ALA A 106 5.21 25.28 30.28
N ALA A 107 5.33 25.38 28.94
CA ALA A 107 4.21 25.63 28.06
C ALA A 107 4.34 24.79 26.77
N LEU A 108 3.25 24.20 26.33
CA LEU A 108 3.10 23.45 25.10
C LEU A 108 2.40 24.30 24.06
N HIS A 109 2.95 24.36 22.87
CA HIS A 109 2.39 25.07 21.73
C HIS A 109 2.21 24.11 20.55
N PRO A 110 1.12 24.22 19.79
CA PRO A 110 0.98 23.46 18.55
C PRO A 110 1.95 23.98 17.49
N ALA A 111 2.47 23.11 16.63
CA ALA A 111 3.26 23.53 15.47
C ALA A 111 2.41 24.45 14.57
N PRO A 112 3.01 25.50 13.95
CA PRO A 112 2.29 26.40 13.06
C PRO A 112 1.59 25.64 11.92
N GLY A 113 0.27 25.89 11.76
CA GLY A 113 -0.58 25.19 10.78
C GLY A 113 -1.20 23.88 11.28
N LEU A 114 -0.82 23.38 12.45
CA LEU A 114 -1.38 22.12 12.98
C LEU A 114 -2.88 22.25 13.31
N GLY A 115 -3.32 23.38 13.88
CA GLY A 115 -4.72 23.64 14.22
C GLY A 115 -5.65 23.52 13.02
N GLU A 116 -5.22 24.03 11.86
CA GLU A 116 -5.99 23.89 10.61
C GLU A 116 -6.19 22.44 10.17
N LEU A 117 -5.20 21.58 10.43
CA LEU A 117 -5.23 20.16 10.04
C LEU A 117 -5.94 19.25 11.03
N VAL A 118 -5.93 19.61 12.32
CA VAL A 118 -6.77 18.97 13.33
C VAL A 118 -8.24 19.26 13.03
N GLY A 119 -8.52 20.41 12.43
CA GLY A 119 -9.81 20.82 11.94
C GLY A 119 -10.45 21.93 12.78
N PRO A 120 -11.59 22.50 12.33
CA PRO A 120 -12.21 23.65 12.96
C PRO A 120 -12.83 23.32 14.35
N TYR A 121 -12.95 22.01 14.63
CA TYR A 121 -13.60 21.51 15.85
C TYR A 121 -12.72 20.47 16.55
N PRO A 122 -11.54 20.88 17.12
CA PRO A 122 -10.64 19.97 17.79
C PRO A 122 -11.36 19.21 18.91
N ALA A 123 -11.16 17.91 18.98
CA ALA A 123 -11.89 17.00 19.88
C ALA A 123 -13.43 17.11 19.79
N GLY A 124 -13.99 17.54 18.67
CA GLY A 124 -15.42 17.79 18.49
C GLY A 124 -15.94 18.98 19.33
N LEU A 125 -15.07 19.90 19.75
CA LEU A 125 -15.42 21.12 20.45
C LEU A 125 -15.58 22.26 19.44
N GLY A 126 -16.54 23.13 19.64
CA GLY A 126 -16.77 24.29 18.78
C GLY A 126 -15.64 25.32 18.79
N PRO A 127 -15.80 26.43 18.06
CA PRO A 127 -14.82 27.51 18.05
C PRO A 127 -14.73 28.20 19.43
N ALA A 128 -13.60 28.86 19.68
CA ALA A 128 -13.46 29.67 20.87
C ALA A 128 -14.51 30.81 20.88
N ALA A 129 -15.00 31.18 22.06
CA ALA A 129 -16.05 32.20 22.15
C ALA A 129 -15.61 33.57 21.56
N ALA A 130 -14.32 33.87 21.55
CA ALA A 130 -13.74 35.07 20.94
C ALA A 130 -13.82 35.12 19.41
N GLU A 131 -13.90 33.96 18.73
CA GLU A 131 -13.94 33.86 17.28
C GLU A 131 -15.33 34.05 16.68
N VAL A 132 -16.40 33.98 17.50
CA VAL A 132 -17.80 33.91 17.04
C VAL A 132 -18.53 35.23 17.10
N GLY A 133 -17.85 36.38 17.00
CA GLY A 133 -18.49 37.69 16.81
C GLY A 133 -18.21 38.71 17.91
N PRO A 134 -18.67 39.97 17.72
CA PRO A 134 -18.31 41.09 18.58
C PRO A 134 -18.84 40.89 20.04
N GLU A 135 -18.09 41.49 20.93
CA GLU A 135 -18.31 41.47 22.36
C GLU A 135 -19.75 41.88 22.74
N SER A 136 -20.62 40.92 22.94
CA SER A 136 -21.91 41.17 23.52
C SER A 136 -21.86 41.03 25.05
N THR A 137 -22.71 41.76 25.74
CA THR A 137 -22.94 41.77 27.19
C THR A 137 -23.06 40.37 27.83
N VAL A 138 -23.28 39.34 27.03
CA VAL A 138 -23.40 37.92 27.43
C VAL A 138 -22.04 37.31 27.75
N ARG A 139 -20.95 37.76 27.10
CA ARG A 139 -19.58 37.32 27.45
C ARG A 139 -19.23 37.80 28.87
N ALA A 140 -19.54 39.03 29.21
CA ALA A 140 -19.35 39.57 30.54
C ALA A 140 -20.19 38.80 31.58
N ALA A 141 -21.47 38.46 31.28
CA ALA A 141 -22.33 37.70 32.17
C ALA A 141 -21.87 36.25 32.35
N LEU A 142 -21.40 35.60 31.29
CA LEU A 142 -20.87 34.23 31.38
C LEU A 142 -19.47 34.18 32.03
N ASP A 143 -18.60 35.14 31.72
CA ASP A 143 -17.32 35.33 32.40
C ASP A 143 -17.53 35.79 33.86
N ASP A 144 -18.53 36.63 34.14
CA ASP A 144 -18.86 37.08 35.49
C ASP A 144 -19.55 35.97 36.29
N ALA A 145 -20.53 35.23 35.72
CA ALA A 145 -21.10 34.02 36.32
C ALA A 145 -20.06 32.88 36.48
N LEU A 146 -19.14 32.76 35.60
CA LEU A 146 -18.03 31.76 35.65
C LEU A 146 -16.88 32.24 36.56
N THR A 147 -16.66 33.54 36.72
CA THR A 147 -15.61 34.11 37.58
C THR A 147 -16.04 34.44 38.97
N THR A 148 -17.27 34.92 39.14
CA THR A 148 -17.82 35.35 40.45
C THR A 148 -18.20 34.19 41.37
N SER A 149 -18.50 33.00 40.80
CA SER A 149 -18.87 31.81 41.57
C SER A 149 -17.75 30.80 41.79
N LEU A 150 -16.49 31.08 41.40
CA LEU A 150 -15.41 30.08 41.36
C LEU A 150 -14.16 30.54 42.12
N PRO A 151 -13.63 29.73 43.07
CA PRO A 151 -12.36 29.99 43.72
C PRO A 151 -11.12 29.77 42.83
N SER A 152 -11.30 29.23 41.58
CA SER A 152 -10.24 29.14 40.59
C SER A 152 -10.82 28.95 39.17
N PRO A 153 -10.32 29.66 38.13
CA PRO A 153 -10.73 29.46 36.75
C PRO A 153 -10.37 28.07 36.18
N THR A 154 -9.77 27.21 36.97
CA THR A 154 -9.26 25.88 36.59
C THR A 154 -10.12 24.70 37.03
N ASP A 155 -11.18 24.88 37.86
CA ASP A 155 -12.05 23.77 38.29
C ASP A 155 -13.18 23.48 37.28
N PRO A 156 -13.07 22.40 36.46
CA PRO A 156 -14.07 22.03 35.46
C PRO A 156 -15.40 21.61 36.09
N ALA A 157 -15.35 21.02 37.28
CA ALA A 157 -16.53 20.57 37.99
C ALA A 157 -17.40 21.77 38.50
N ALA A 158 -16.74 22.85 38.92
CA ALA A 158 -17.41 24.08 39.30
C ALA A 158 -18.09 24.76 38.10
N ARG A 159 -17.45 24.78 36.92
CA ARG A 159 -18.08 25.27 35.68
C ARG A 159 -19.29 24.45 35.26
N GLY A 160 -19.17 23.10 35.33
CA GLY A 160 -20.28 22.21 35.07
C GLY A 160 -21.47 22.48 36.00
N ARG A 161 -21.22 22.77 37.30
CA ARG A 161 -22.27 23.16 38.26
C ARG A 161 -22.92 24.51 37.94
N ALA A 162 -22.11 25.49 37.49
CA ALA A 162 -22.63 26.80 37.08
C ALA A 162 -23.55 26.70 35.86
N VAL A 163 -23.17 25.95 34.84
CA VAL A 163 -24.01 25.66 33.67
C VAL A 163 -25.24 24.86 34.07
N ALA A 164 -25.16 23.90 34.97
CA ALA A 164 -26.30 23.13 35.46
C ALA A 164 -27.28 23.99 36.23
N HIS A 165 -26.80 24.96 37.03
CA HIS A 165 -27.64 25.95 37.74
C HIS A 165 -28.37 26.86 36.76
N LEU A 166 -27.67 27.33 35.73
CA LEU A 166 -28.27 28.17 34.68
C LEU A 166 -29.36 27.41 33.91
N LEU A 167 -29.19 26.14 33.67
CA LEU A 167 -30.13 25.24 32.99
C LEU A 167 -31.34 24.84 33.88
N ALA A 168 -31.36 25.18 35.18
CA ALA A 168 -32.52 24.92 36.04
C ALA A 168 -33.75 25.76 35.61
N ASP A 169 -33.51 26.95 35.05
CA ASP A 169 -34.54 27.87 34.58
C ASP A 169 -34.78 27.80 33.06
N ALA A 170 -34.16 26.82 32.40
CA ALA A 170 -34.26 26.70 30.94
C ALA A 170 -35.60 26.16 30.47
N PRO A 171 -36.13 26.63 29.34
CA PRO A 171 -37.36 26.09 28.77
C PRO A 171 -37.21 24.63 28.35
N PRO A 172 -38.36 23.89 28.28
CA PRO A 172 -38.33 22.49 27.79
C PRO A 172 -37.66 22.38 26.42
N GLY A 173 -36.84 21.36 26.25
CA GLY A 173 -36.07 21.13 25.01
C GLY A 173 -34.69 21.76 24.97
N ALA A 174 -34.34 22.70 25.85
CA ALA A 174 -33.04 23.35 25.88
C ALA A 174 -31.90 22.35 26.25
N ARG A 175 -32.17 21.49 27.22
CA ARG A 175 -31.22 20.49 27.66
C ARG A 175 -30.96 19.44 26.55
N GLU A 176 -32.00 18.98 25.89
CA GLU A 176 -31.91 18.00 24.78
C GLU A 176 -31.05 18.54 23.59
N VAL A 177 -31.22 19.84 23.29
CA VAL A 177 -30.39 20.51 22.27
C VAL A 177 -28.92 20.51 22.68
N LEU A 178 -28.59 20.86 23.91
CA LEU A 178 -27.23 20.85 24.41
C LEU A 178 -26.65 19.44 24.48
N ASP A 179 -27.40 18.45 24.96
CA ASP A 179 -26.97 17.06 25.05
C ASP A 179 -26.61 16.49 23.67
N ALA A 180 -27.41 16.82 22.65
CA ALA A 180 -27.11 16.43 21.25
C ALA A 180 -25.81 17.03 20.72
N LEU A 181 -25.46 18.26 21.10
CA LEU A 181 -24.26 18.98 20.65
C LEU A 181 -23.03 18.71 21.54
N THR A 182 -23.22 18.25 22.76
CA THR A 182 -22.17 18.11 23.78
C THR A 182 -21.11 17.08 23.32
N TRP A 183 -21.54 15.92 22.87
CA TRP A 183 -20.66 14.84 22.38
C TRP A 183 -20.88 14.48 20.90
N GLY A 184 -21.78 15.18 20.24
CA GLY A 184 -22.01 15.13 18.81
C GLY A 184 -21.22 16.22 18.08
N PRO A 185 -21.53 16.45 16.78
CA PRO A 185 -21.03 17.62 16.07
C PRO A 185 -21.43 18.90 16.83
N PRO A 186 -20.48 19.85 17.06
CA PRO A 186 -20.79 21.07 17.84
C PRO A 186 -21.70 22.05 17.08
N VAL A 187 -22.01 21.76 15.81
CA VAL A 187 -22.87 22.56 14.93
C VAL A 187 -24.21 21.84 14.73
N GLY A 188 -25.30 22.53 15.03
CA GLY A 188 -26.68 22.07 14.82
C GLY A 188 -27.41 22.94 13.80
N ARG A 189 -28.48 22.41 13.21
CA ARG A 189 -29.41 23.19 12.39
C ARG A 189 -30.44 23.86 13.27
N LEU A 190 -30.79 25.11 12.93
CA LEU A 190 -31.94 25.79 13.56
C LEU A 190 -33.22 24.99 13.33
N PRO A 191 -34.09 24.84 14.34
CA PRO A 191 -35.40 24.23 14.18
C PRO A 191 -36.24 24.97 13.14
N ALA A 192 -37.12 24.25 12.46
CA ALA A 192 -38.03 24.85 11.51
C ALA A 192 -38.90 25.94 12.20
N PRO A 193 -39.30 27.01 11.48
CA PRO A 193 -40.17 28.09 12.07
C PRO A 193 -41.46 27.58 12.67
N SER A 194 -42.00 26.47 12.19
CA SER A 194 -43.18 25.79 12.72
C SER A 194 -42.99 25.13 14.09
N SER A 195 -41.77 24.90 14.52
CA SER A 195 -41.43 24.27 15.80
C SER A 195 -41.18 25.33 16.89
N VAL A 196 -42.24 25.99 17.32
CA VAL A 196 -42.20 27.15 18.24
C VAL A 196 -41.46 26.83 19.55
N ALA A 197 -41.72 25.68 20.16
CA ALA A 197 -41.07 25.29 21.43
C ALA A 197 -39.56 25.06 21.26
N ALA A 198 -39.17 24.33 20.21
CA ALA A 198 -37.75 24.09 19.94
C ALA A 198 -36.99 25.38 19.57
N ARG A 199 -37.67 26.32 18.90
CA ARG A 199 -37.11 27.62 18.59
C ARG A 199 -36.93 28.48 19.83
N ALA A 200 -37.94 28.53 20.74
CA ALA A 200 -37.86 29.23 22.02
C ALA A 200 -36.71 28.67 22.90
N ALA A 201 -36.50 27.36 22.89
CA ALA A 201 -35.36 26.75 23.58
C ALA A 201 -34.01 27.21 23.01
N VAL A 202 -33.85 27.24 21.67
CA VAL A 202 -32.62 27.72 21.01
C VAL A 202 -32.43 29.22 21.24
N ASP A 203 -33.49 30.04 21.13
CA ASP A 203 -33.41 31.50 21.36
C ASP A 203 -32.99 31.79 22.80
N TRP A 204 -33.53 31.03 23.78
CA TRP A 204 -33.13 31.13 25.18
C TRP A 204 -31.66 30.78 25.39
N LEU A 205 -31.18 29.67 24.78
CA LEU A 205 -29.79 29.25 24.86
C LEU A 205 -28.85 30.28 24.23
N GLN A 206 -29.26 30.93 23.16
CA GLN A 206 -28.50 32.02 22.53
C GLN A 206 -28.42 33.25 23.41
N ALA A 207 -29.57 33.66 23.99
CA ALA A 207 -29.66 34.81 24.90
C ALA A 207 -28.74 34.66 26.12
N HIS A 208 -28.55 33.42 26.61
CA HIS A 208 -27.65 33.08 27.73
C HIS A 208 -26.23 32.70 27.28
N GLY A 209 -25.86 32.87 25.99
CA GLY A 209 -24.53 32.62 25.47
C GLY A 209 -24.11 31.15 25.41
N LEU A 210 -25.07 30.22 25.65
CA LEU A 210 -24.80 28.79 25.59
C LEU A 210 -24.72 28.24 24.14
N LEU A 211 -25.35 28.94 23.19
CA LEU A 211 -25.26 28.72 21.76
C LEU A 211 -24.93 30.01 21.01
N ARG A 212 -24.34 29.90 19.83
CA ARG A 212 -24.08 31.01 18.92
C ARG A 212 -24.60 30.71 17.52
N LEU A 213 -25.04 31.74 16.79
CA LEU A 213 -25.37 31.65 15.38
C LEU A 213 -24.06 31.61 14.57
N VAL A 214 -24.00 30.68 13.64
CA VAL A 214 -22.96 30.65 12.61
C VAL A 214 -23.47 31.37 11.37
N ASP A 215 -24.74 31.13 11.04
CA ASP A 215 -25.50 31.77 9.95
C ASP A 215 -27.00 31.64 10.21
N ASP A 216 -27.83 32.06 9.25
CA ASP A 216 -29.31 32.08 9.39
C ASP A 216 -29.93 30.67 9.58
N ALA A 217 -29.19 29.60 9.41
CA ALA A 217 -29.66 28.21 9.47
C ALA A 217 -28.94 27.33 10.49
N ARG A 218 -27.83 27.79 11.07
CA ARG A 218 -26.98 26.96 11.91
C ARG A 218 -26.56 27.64 13.20
N VAL A 219 -26.52 26.84 14.26
CA VAL A 219 -25.98 27.23 15.58
C VAL A 219 -24.75 26.41 15.91
N VAL A 220 -23.90 26.94 16.76
CA VAL A 220 -22.69 26.26 17.24
C VAL A 220 -22.61 26.36 18.77
N LEU A 221 -22.18 25.28 19.39
CA LEU A 221 -21.85 25.20 20.81
C LEU A 221 -20.44 25.77 21.03
N PRO A 222 -20.26 26.90 21.72
CA PRO A 222 -18.93 27.46 21.99
C PRO A 222 -18.04 26.47 22.79
N ARG A 223 -16.74 26.50 22.54
CA ARG A 223 -15.76 25.57 23.14
C ARG A 223 -15.79 25.55 24.65
N GLN A 224 -15.84 26.71 25.28
CA GLN A 224 -15.89 26.85 26.75
C GLN A 224 -17.14 26.22 27.34
N VAL A 225 -18.26 26.38 26.67
CA VAL A 225 -19.55 25.79 27.08
C VAL A 225 -19.52 24.28 26.88
N GLY A 226 -19.02 23.81 25.73
CA GLY A 226 -18.82 22.37 25.43
C GLY A 226 -17.94 21.69 26.48
N LEU A 227 -16.80 22.29 26.84
CA LEU A 227 -15.95 21.80 27.91
C LEU A 227 -16.63 21.75 29.26
N ALA A 228 -17.40 22.78 29.62
CA ALA A 228 -18.16 22.81 30.89
C ALA A 228 -19.20 21.70 30.96
N LEU A 229 -19.96 21.48 29.87
CA LEU A 229 -20.97 20.41 29.76
C LEU A 229 -20.36 19.01 29.80
N ARG A 230 -19.12 18.87 29.27
CA ARG A 230 -18.33 17.62 29.32
C ARG A 230 -17.58 17.43 30.64
N GLY A 231 -17.85 18.23 31.67
CA GLY A 231 -17.13 18.20 32.97
C GLY A 231 -15.64 18.53 32.83
N GLY A 232 -15.27 19.39 31.88
CA GLY A 232 -13.89 19.79 31.60
C GLY A 232 -13.10 18.84 30.69
N ARG A 233 -13.77 17.81 30.14
CA ARG A 233 -13.12 16.78 29.32
C ARG A 233 -13.18 17.12 27.83
N THR A 234 -12.06 16.90 27.14
CA THR A 234 -12.02 16.98 25.67
C THR A 234 -12.54 15.70 25.03
N HIS A 235 -12.25 14.54 25.61
CA HIS A 235 -12.63 13.22 25.11
C HIS A 235 -13.46 12.46 26.15
N ARG A 236 -14.31 11.53 25.73
CA ARG A 236 -15.08 10.68 26.64
C ARG A 236 -14.16 9.78 27.46
N GLU A 237 -13.25 9.13 26.76
CA GLU A 237 -12.27 8.19 27.32
C GLU A 237 -10.88 8.55 26.84
N PRO A 238 -9.88 8.46 27.73
CA PRO A 238 -8.50 8.68 27.36
C PRO A 238 -7.97 7.46 26.57
N ALA A 239 -7.38 7.71 25.42
CA ALA A 239 -6.74 6.66 24.62
C ALA A 239 -5.29 6.37 25.09
N ALA A 240 -5.08 6.28 26.41
CA ALA A 240 -3.75 6.18 27.01
C ALA A 240 -3.01 4.90 26.63
N THR A 241 -3.74 3.81 26.40
CA THR A 241 -3.19 2.49 26.10
C THR A 241 -3.79 1.90 24.84
N GLU A 242 -2.98 1.14 24.10
CA GLU A 242 -3.45 0.36 22.95
C GLU A 242 -4.49 -0.67 23.41
N PRO A 243 -5.62 -0.83 22.71
CA PRO A 243 -6.59 -1.88 23.00
C PRO A 243 -5.96 -3.27 22.88
N HIS A 244 -6.27 -4.13 23.86
CA HIS A 244 -5.81 -5.52 23.88
C HIS A 244 -7.02 -6.45 23.81
N PRO A 245 -7.62 -6.65 22.62
CA PRO A 245 -8.73 -7.61 22.48
C PRO A 245 -8.27 -8.99 22.93
N VAL A 246 -9.14 -9.66 23.64
CA VAL A 246 -8.94 -11.05 24.07
C VAL A 246 -9.48 -11.94 22.96
N GLY A 247 -8.57 -12.60 22.24
CA GLY A 247 -8.94 -13.53 21.18
C GLY A 247 -9.09 -14.96 21.68
N ASP A 248 -9.62 -15.83 20.81
CA ASP A 248 -9.58 -17.27 21.02
C ASP A 248 -8.13 -17.77 20.97
N HIS A 249 -7.88 -18.94 21.58
CA HIS A 249 -6.57 -19.58 21.52
C HIS A 249 -6.63 -20.91 20.78
N ARG A 250 -5.70 -21.14 19.86
CA ARG A 250 -5.53 -22.39 19.12
C ARG A 250 -4.21 -23.07 19.51
N PRO A 251 -4.19 -24.40 19.67
CA PRO A 251 -2.94 -25.13 19.90
C PRO A 251 -1.94 -24.87 18.74
N GLY A 252 -0.67 -24.63 19.06
CA GLY A 252 0.36 -24.37 18.06
C GLY A 252 0.45 -25.45 16.99
N ALA A 253 0.34 -26.73 17.36
CA ALA A 253 0.32 -27.83 16.41
C ALA A 253 -0.82 -27.73 15.36
N THR A 254 -2.01 -27.27 15.78
CA THR A 254 -3.13 -27.03 14.86
C THR A 254 -2.84 -25.88 13.92
N VAL A 255 -2.28 -24.79 14.46
CA VAL A 255 -1.88 -23.62 13.65
C VAL A 255 -0.89 -24.02 12.57
N GLU A 256 0.17 -24.74 12.92
CA GLU A 256 1.20 -25.12 11.97
C GLU A 256 0.69 -26.15 10.95
N ALA A 257 -0.14 -27.11 11.37
CA ALA A 257 -0.71 -28.10 10.44
C ALA A 257 -1.60 -27.44 9.37
N GLU A 258 -2.47 -26.51 9.77
CA GLU A 258 -3.32 -25.77 8.84
C GLU A 258 -2.51 -24.82 7.95
N SER A 259 -1.49 -24.14 8.50
CA SER A 259 -0.56 -23.30 7.75
C SER A 259 0.16 -24.08 6.64
N VAL A 260 0.70 -25.24 6.98
CA VAL A 260 1.38 -26.15 6.02
C VAL A 260 0.41 -26.65 4.96
N ARG A 261 -0.81 -27.04 5.34
CA ARG A 261 -1.83 -27.47 4.38
C ARG A 261 -2.15 -26.36 3.38
N ALA A 262 -2.43 -25.16 3.86
CA ALA A 262 -2.73 -24.01 2.99
C ALA A 262 -1.54 -23.65 2.08
N ALA A 263 -0.31 -23.69 2.61
CA ALA A 263 0.90 -23.47 1.82
C ALA A 263 1.06 -24.48 0.68
N GLN A 264 0.79 -25.76 0.94
CA GLN A 264 0.80 -26.81 -0.09
C GLN A 264 -0.28 -26.59 -1.14
N ASP A 265 -1.49 -26.19 -0.70
CA ASP A 265 -2.61 -25.93 -1.60
C ASP A 265 -2.33 -24.75 -2.52
N VAL A 266 -1.84 -23.62 -2.01
CA VAL A 266 -1.55 -22.45 -2.86
C VAL A 266 -0.45 -22.73 -3.87
N ILE A 267 0.63 -23.41 -3.48
CA ILE A 267 1.70 -23.83 -4.40
C ILE A 267 1.13 -24.71 -5.53
N ARG A 268 0.30 -25.68 -5.19
CA ARG A 268 -0.37 -26.56 -6.16
C ARG A 268 -1.25 -25.79 -7.13
N LEU A 269 -2.04 -24.83 -6.61
CA LEU A 269 -2.94 -24.00 -7.42
C LEU A 269 -2.17 -23.12 -8.39
N VAL A 270 -1.09 -22.49 -7.95
CA VAL A 270 -0.22 -21.67 -8.83
C VAL A 270 0.46 -22.57 -9.88
N ALA A 271 0.98 -23.73 -9.49
CA ALA A 271 1.58 -24.67 -10.45
C ALA A 271 0.55 -25.18 -11.48
N ALA A 272 -0.69 -25.43 -11.07
CA ALA A 272 -1.76 -25.85 -11.98
C ALA A 272 -2.16 -24.70 -12.94
N LEU A 273 -2.28 -23.47 -12.46
CA LEU A 273 -2.51 -22.28 -13.29
C LEU A 273 -1.43 -22.14 -14.36
N VAL A 274 -0.15 -22.23 -13.97
CA VAL A 274 0.99 -22.10 -14.90
C VAL A 274 0.91 -23.14 -16.00
N ARG A 275 0.71 -24.42 -15.67
CA ARG A 275 0.58 -25.50 -16.65
C ARG A 275 -0.61 -25.33 -17.58
N GLU A 276 -1.75 -24.80 -17.07
CA GLU A 276 -2.92 -24.53 -17.90
C GLU A 276 -2.63 -23.40 -18.89
N TRP A 277 -1.93 -22.34 -18.44
CA TRP A 277 -1.62 -21.20 -19.30
C TRP A 277 -0.45 -21.48 -20.26
N GLU A 278 0.41 -22.45 -19.98
CA GLU A 278 1.36 -23.00 -20.98
C GLU A 278 0.62 -23.66 -22.12
N ARG A 279 -0.45 -24.40 -21.81
CA ARG A 279 -1.24 -25.15 -22.78
C ARG A 279 -2.19 -24.27 -23.57
N VAL A 280 -2.90 -23.36 -22.86
CA VAL A 280 -3.94 -22.47 -23.44
C VAL A 280 -3.78 -21.09 -22.79
N PRO A 281 -2.90 -20.24 -23.33
CA PRO A 281 -2.72 -18.86 -22.84
C PRO A 281 -4.03 -18.07 -22.99
N PRO A 282 -4.55 -17.44 -21.93
CA PRO A 282 -5.77 -16.64 -22.04
C PRO A 282 -5.47 -15.25 -22.64
N PRO A 283 -6.41 -14.67 -23.40
CA PRO A 283 -6.24 -13.37 -24.02
C PRO A 283 -6.27 -12.24 -22.95
N VAL A 284 -5.46 -11.21 -23.17
CA VAL A 284 -5.46 -9.97 -22.40
C VAL A 284 -6.60 -9.06 -22.91
N LEU A 285 -7.38 -8.48 -22.00
CA LEU A 285 -8.38 -7.48 -22.34
C LEU A 285 -7.74 -6.20 -22.91
N ARG A 286 -8.46 -5.43 -23.71
CA ARG A 286 -7.98 -4.13 -24.25
C ARG A 286 -7.66 -3.11 -23.13
N SER A 287 -8.39 -3.19 -22.01
CA SER A 287 -8.12 -2.39 -20.81
C SER A 287 -6.90 -2.88 -20.00
N GLY A 288 -6.31 -4.00 -20.37
CA GLY A 288 -5.42 -4.79 -19.55
C GLY A 288 -6.20 -5.76 -18.66
N GLY A 289 -5.53 -6.77 -18.13
CA GLY A 289 -6.15 -7.74 -17.23
C GLY A 289 -6.82 -8.93 -17.89
N LEU A 290 -7.21 -9.89 -17.05
CA LEU A 290 -7.82 -11.17 -17.41
C LEU A 290 -9.34 -11.06 -17.40
N GLY A 291 -10.01 -11.44 -18.50
CA GLY A 291 -11.46 -11.41 -18.57
C GLY A 291 -12.14 -12.30 -17.52
N ILE A 292 -13.27 -11.85 -16.96
CA ILE A 292 -14.02 -12.58 -15.91
C ILE A 292 -14.44 -13.99 -16.38
N ARG A 293 -14.72 -14.20 -17.66
CA ARG A 293 -15.05 -15.53 -18.20
C ARG A 293 -13.85 -16.47 -18.12
N GLU A 294 -12.66 -15.96 -18.42
CA GLU A 294 -11.42 -16.74 -18.31
C GLU A 294 -11.07 -17.05 -16.85
N LEU A 295 -11.28 -16.08 -15.95
CA LEU A 295 -11.12 -16.31 -14.52
C LEU A 295 -12.04 -17.41 -14.00
N ARG A 296 -13.33 -17.39 -14.37
CA ARG A 296 -14.29 -18.44 -13.99
C ARG A 296 -13.98 -19.80 -14.61
N ARG A 297 -13.51 -19.83 -15.86
CA ARG A 297 -13.02 -21.06 -16.47
C ARG A 297 -11.87 -21.66 -15.67
N LEU A 298 -10.91 -20.82 -15.29
CA LEU A 298 -9.78 -21.23 -14.46
C LEU A 298 -10.25 -21.68 -13.07
N ALA A 299 -11.16 -20.97 -12.42
CA ALA A 299 -11.72 -21.35 -11.12
C ALA A 299 -12.36 -22.76 -11.16
N ALA A 300 -13.15 -23.04 -12.21
CA ALA A 300 -13.74 -24.37 -12.43
C ALA A 300 -12.67 -25.46 -12.68
N GLN A 301 -11.61 -25.15 -13.42
CA GLN A 301 -10.52 -26.10 -13.69
C GLN A 301 -9.68 -26.40 -12.43
N LEU A 302 -9.48 -25.38 -11.58
CA LEU A 302 -8.74 -25.51 -10.31
C LEU A 302 -9.61 -26.07 -9.19
N ASP A 303 -10.92 -26.20 -9.39
CA ASP A 303 -11.93 -26.62 -8.39
C ASP A 303 -11.90 -25.70 -7.16
N VAL A 304 -11.95 -24.38 -7.40
CA VAL A 304 -11.97 -23.32 -6.38
C VAL A 304 -13.00 -22.25 -6.71
N ASP A 305 -13.33 -21.40 -5.74
CA ASP A 305 -14.18 -20.24 -5.99
C ASP A 305 -13.46 -19.10 -6.77
N ASP A 306 -14.26 -18.17 -7.29
CA ASP A 306 -13.75 -17.04 -8.09
C ASP A 306 -12.75 -16.15 -7.27
N SER A 307 -12.92 -16.03 -5.95
CA SER A 307 -12.09 -15.19 -5.08
C SER A 307 -10.71 -15.80 -4.90
N LEU A 308 -10.65 -17.11 -4.64
CA LEU A 308 -9.38 -17.82 -4.52
C LEU A 308 -8.67 -17.90 -5.89
N ALA A 309 -9.40 -18.11 -6.98
CA ALA A 309 -8.83 -18.06 -8.32
C ALA A 309 -8.24 -16.67 -8.62
N ALA A 310 -8.92 -15.59 -8.25
CA ALA A 310 -8.40 -14.22 -8.38
C ALA A 310 -7.12 -14.01 -7.57
N LEU A 311 -7.08 -14.49 -6.33
CA LEU A 311 -5.87 -14.44 -5.49
C LEU A 311 -4.70 -15.20 -6.16
N VAL A 312 -4.94 -16.41 -6.66
CA VAL A 312 -3.93 -17.26 -7.31
C VAL A 312 -3.37 -16.57 -8.56
N VAL A 313 -4.22 -15.96 -9.39
CA VAL A 313 -3.81 -15.22 -10.59
C VAL A 313 -2.98 -13.99 -10.24
N GLU A 314 -3.46 -13.16 -9.30
CA GLU A 314 -2.76 -11.95 -8.85
C GLU A 314 -1.43 -12.27 -8.18
N LEU A 315 -1.37 -13.37 -7.42
CA LEU A 315 -0.18 -13.87 -6.77
C LEU A 315 0.86 -14.36 -7.77
N ALA A 316 0.44 -15.13 -8.78
CA ALA A 316 1.32 -15.58 -9.86
C ALA A 316 1.90 -14.39 -10.65
N GLY A 317 1.09 -13.38 -10.93
CA GLY A 317 1.54 -12.13 -11.56
C GLY A 317 2.50 -11.33 -10.67
N ALA A 318 2.22 -11.21 -9.38
CA ALA A 318 3.07 -10.51 -8.41
C ALA A 318 4.41 -11.22 -8.17
N ALA A 319 4.41 -12.56 -8.21
CA ALA A 319 5.62 -13.38 -8.11
C ALA A 319 6.45 -13.39 -9.41
N GLY A 320 5.96 -12.77 -10.50
CA GLY A 320 6.65 -12.74 -11.79
C GLY A 320 6.56 -14.06 -12.57
N LEU A 321 5.69 -14.98 -12.17
CA LEU A 321 5.54 -16.29 -12.81
C LEU A 321 4.69 -16.23 -14.09
N VAL A 322 3.82 -15.22 -14.20
CA VAL A 322 3.01 -14.97 -15.40
C VAL A 322 3.07 -13.51 -15.79
N VAL A 323 3.01 -13.23 -17.09
CA VAL A 323 3.12 -11.89 -17.66
C VAL A 323 2.33 -11.80 -18.95
N ASP A 324 1.91 -10.59 -19.31
CA ASP A 324 1.44 -10.24 -20.65
C ASP A 324 2.63 -10.34 -21.63
N ASP A 325 2.46 -11.13 -22.72
CA ASP A 325 3.49 -11.35 -23.74
C ASP A 325 3.74 -10.12 -24.64
N ALA A 326 2.93 -9.07 -24.51
CA ALA A 326 3.04 -7.81 -25.25
C ALA A 326 3.04 -7.95 -26.79
N GLU A 327 2.37 -8.98 -27.30
CA GLU A 327 2.25 -9.22 -28.73
C GLU A 327 1.07 -8.44 -29.35
N ASP A 328 0.87 -8.54 -30.68
CA ASP A 328 -0.25 -7.87 -31.39
C ASP A 328 -1.64 -8.35 -30.90
N GLN A 329 -1.73 -9.63 -30.51
CA GLN A 329 -2.86 -10.21 -29.77
C GLN A 329 -2.32 -10.73 -28.46
N PRO A 330 -2.28 -9.86 -27.42
CA PRO A 330 -1.60 -10.19 -26.18
C PRO A 330 -2.30 -11.32 -25.44
N THR A 331 -1.49 -12.23 -24.88
CA THR A 331 -1.93 -13.29 -23.99
C THR A 331 -1.14 -13.31 -22.70
N PHE A 332 -1.74 -13.83 -21.62
CA PHE A 332 -0.98 -14.10 -20.40
C PHE A 332 -0.24 -15.44 -20.56
N SER A 333 1.07 -15.37 -20.42
CA SER A 333 1.94 -16.53 -20.59
C SER A 333 2.88 -16.68 -19.39
N PRO A 334 3.27 -17.93 -19.04
CA PRO A 334 4.32 -18.20 -18.07
C PRO A 334 5.66 -17.60 -18.48
N THR A 335 6.41 -17.13 -17.49
CA THR A 335 7.76 -16.58 -17.67
C THR A 335 8.81 -17.68 -17.65
N LEU A 336 10.07 -17.32 -17.94
CA LEU A 336 11.21 -18.25 -17.80
C LEU A 336 11.50 -18.59 -16.32
N ASP A 337 11.13 -17.71 -15.38
CA ASP A 337 11.35 -17.91 -13.94
C ASP A 337 10.47 -19.03 -13.36
N VAL A 338 9.47 -19.48 -14.13
CA VAL A 338 8.59 -20.59 -13.75
C VAL A 338 9.37 -21.91 -13.62
N ASP A 339 10.29 -22.17 -14.52
CA ASP A 339 11.07 -23.42 -14.49
C ASP A 339 11.88 -23.50 -13.18
N ASP A 340 12.59 -22.42 -12.83
CA ASP A 340 13.36 -22.34 -11.57
C ASP A 340 12.43 -22.45 -10.34
N TRP A 341 11.25 -21.82 -10.39
CA TRP A 341 10.28 -21.92 -9.29
C TRP A 341 9.68 -23.33 -9.15
N LEU A 342 9.37 -23.99 -10.25
CA LEU A 342 8.88 -25.38 -10.25
C LEU A 342 9.97 -26.38 -9.80
N ASP A 343 11.23 -26.04 -10.03
CA ASP A 343 12.40 -26.84 -9.63
C ASP A 343 12.81 -26.60 -8.17
N ALA A 344 12.42 -25.49 -7.56
CA ALA A 344 12.69 -25.22 -6.16
C ALA A 344 11.91 -26.14 -5.20
N ASP A 345 12.41 -26.31 -3.99
CA ASP A 345 11.73 -27.05 -2.94
C ASP A 345 10.48 -26.32 -2.42
N LEU A 346 9.55 -27.07 -1.81
CA LEU A 346 8.27 -26.53 -1.31
C LEU A 346 8.44 -25.29 -0.41
N PRO A 347 9.38 -25.25 0.57
CA PRO A 347 9.60 -24.06 1.38
C PRO A 347 9.98 -22.81 0.59
N GLU A 348 10.83 -22.98 -0.42
CA GLU A 348 11.31 -21.89 -1.28
C GLU A 348 10.20 -21.39 -2.20
N ARG A 349 9.41 -22.30 -2.80
CA ARG A 349 8.23 -21.96 -3.59
C ARG A 349 7.23 -21.14 -2.77
N TRP A 350 6.96 -21.60 -1.55
CA TRP A 350 6.06 -20.90 -0.64
C TRP A 350 6.58 -19.52 -0.28
N ALA A 351 7.84 -19.42 0.11
CA ALA A 351 8.45 -18.16 0.52
C ALA A 351 8.45 -17.12 -0.61
N THR A 352 8.61 -17.55 -1.86
CA THR A 352 8.47 -16.69 -3.05
C THR A 352 7.06 -16.12 -3.14
N LEU A 353 6.03 -16.97 -3.03
CA LEU A 353 4.64 -16.54 -3.10
C LEU A 353 4.25 -15.66 -1.91
N ALA A 354 4.61 -16.03 -0.69
CA ALA A 354 4.29 -15.29 0.53
C ALA A 354 4.96 -13.89 0.55
N THR A 355 6.22 -13.80 0.08
CA THR A 355 6.92 -12.52 -0.05
C THR A 355 6.30 -11.65 -1.14
N ALA A 356 5.94 -12.24 -2.28
CA ALA A 356 5.23 -11.53 -3.35
C ALA A 356 3.89 -10.97 -2.86
N TRP A 357 3.10 -11.77 -2.12
CA TRP A 357 1.84 -11.33 -1.51
C TRP A 357 2.04 -10.16 -0.54
N LEU A 358 3.01 -10.27 0.36
CA LEU A 358 3.24 -9.24 1.39
C LEU A 358 3.62 -7.88 0.76
N THR A 359 4.35 -7.91 -0.35
CA THR A 359 4.89 -6.71 -1.02
C THR A 359 4.06 -6.22 -2.20
N MET A 360 3.13 -7.04 -2.74
CA MET A 360 2.34 -6.64 -3.91
C MET A 360 1.40 -5.48 -3.60
N THR A 361 1.33 -4.53 -4.53
CA THR A 361 0.39 -3.40 -4.47
C THR A 361 -1.02 -3.76 -4.93
N ARG A 362 -1.24 -5.01 -5.33
CA ARG A 362 -2.49 -5.50 -5.90
C ARG A 362 -3.51 -5.84 -4.80
N THR A 363 -4.78 -5.74 -5.14
CA THR A 363 -5.92 -5.97 -4.23
C THR A 363 -6.86 -7.04 -4.81
N PRO A 364 -6.51 -8.35 -4.68
CA PRO A 364 -7.28 -9.46 -5.26
C PRO A 364 -8.75 -9.47 -4.90
N TRP A 365 -9.09 -9.07 -3.67
CA TRP A 365 -10.46 -9.10 -3.14
C TRP A 365 -11.45 -8.15 -3.83
N VAL A 366 -11.00 -7.22 -4.68
CA VAL A 366 -11.91 -6.35 -5.44
C VAL A 366 -12.18 -6.86 -6.86
N VAL A 367 -11.51 -7.94 -7.27
CA VAL A 367 -11.73 -8.58 -8.57
C VAL A 367 -13.17 -9.11 -8.67
N GLY A 368 -13.82 -8.92 -9.82
CA GLY A 368 -15.22 -9.29 -10.03
C GLY A 368 -16.23 -8.28 -9.44
N GLY A 369 -15.79 -7.36 -8.58
CA GLY A 369 -16.58 -6.22 -8.13
C GLY A 369 -16.73 -5.17 -9.22
N ARG A 370 -17.69 -4.24 -9.06
CA ARG A 370 -17.88 -3.13 -10.01
C ARG A 370 -17.11 -1.90 -9.54
N ASP A 371 -16.59 -1.15 -10.50
CA ASP A 371 -16.00 0.17 -10.27
C ASP A 371 -17.08 1.27 -10.20
N GLU A 372 -16.68 2.53 -10.11
CA GLU A 372 -17.58 3.69 -10.09
C GLU A 372 -18.35 3.90 -11.41
N ARG A 373 -17.87 3.32 -12.50
CA ARG A 373 -18.50 3.36 -13.82
C ARG A 373 -19.41 2.16 -14.06
N GLY A 374 -19.48 1.21 -13.11
CA GLY A 374 -20.25 -0.02 -13.22
C GLY A 374 -19.52 -1.15 -13.98
N GLU A 375 -18.27 -0.95 -14.41
CA GLU A 375 -17.47 -1.96 -15.09
C GLU A 375 -16.92 -2.99 -14.08
N LEU A 376 -16.78 -4.24 -14.54
CA LEU A 376 -16.23 -5.31 -13.71
C LEU A 376 -14.71 -5.19 -13.63
N ARG A 377 -14.16 -5.21 -12.42
CA ARG A 377 -12.72 -5.22 -12.19
C ARG A 377 -12.13 -6.57 -12.57
N ALA A 378 -11.22 -6.57 -13.54
CA ALA A 378 -10.56 -7.77 -14.05
C ALA A 378 -9.31 -8.09 -13.19
N ALA A 379 -8.98 -9.38 -13.04
CA ALA A 379 -7.69 -9.76 -12.44
C ALA A 379 -6.54 -9.29 -13.35
N LEU A 380 -5.38 -9.03 -12.77
CA LEU A 380 -4.18 -8.47 -13.42
C LEU A 380 -4.38 -7.08 -14.06
N ASP A 381 -5.52 -6.43 -13.85
CA ASP A 381 -5.75 -5.08 -14.34
C ASP A 381 -4.80 -4.08 -13.64
N PRO A 382 -4.07 -3.23 -14.39
CA PRO A 382 -3.21 -2.20 -13.81
C PRO A 382 -3.91 -1.26 -12.81
N GLU A 383 -5.20 -1.01 -12.99
CA GLU A 383 -6.01 -0.18 -12.10
C GLU A 383 -6.24 -0.78 -10.71
N LEU A 384 -5.98 -2.07 -10.50
CA LEU A 384 -6.05 -2.70 -9.17
C LEU A 384 -4.82 -2.42 -8.29
N SER A 385 -3.83 -1.69 -8.80
CA SER A 385 -2.64 -1.33 -8.01
C SER A 385 -2.97 -0.25 -6.99
N ARG A 386 -2.72 -0.56 -5.71
CA ARG A 386 -2.93 0.32 -4.55
C ARG A 386 -1.64 0.39 -3.72
N PRO A 387 -0.92 1.52 -3.75
CA PRO A 387 0.36 1.67 -3.02
C PRO A 387 0.24 1.46 -1.50
N TRP A 388 -0.97 1.53 -0.94
CA TRP A 388 -1.22 1.30 0.48
C TRP A 388 -1.40 -0.19 0.85
N ALA A 389 -1.67 -1.09 -0.12
CA ALA A 389 -1.98 -2.49 0.15
C ALA A 389 -0.86 -3.25 0.90
N PRO A 390 0.44 -3.11 0.57
CA PRO A 390 1.50 -3.72 1.35
C PRO A 390 1.53 -3.24 2.80
N ARG A 391 1.30 -1.94 3.03
CA ARG A 391 1.26 -1.37 4.39
C ARG A 391 0.10 -1.92 5.20
N LEU A 392 -1.06 -2.12 4.58
CA LEU A 392 -2.21 -2.74 5.25
C LEU A 392 -1.89 -4.17 5.68
N ARG A 393 -1.30 -4.99 4.79
CA ARG A 393 -0.91 -6.36 5.11
C ARG A 393 0.06 -6.43 6.28
N HIS A 394 1.11 -5.60 6.24
CA HIS A 394 2.04 -5.50 7.38
C HIS A 394 1.32 -5.06 8.66
N ALA A 395 0.49 -4.01 8.61
CA ALA A 395 -0.20 -3.51 9.80
C ALA A 395 -1.14 -4.55 10.42
N VAL A 396 -1.88 -5.32 9.60
CA VAL A 396 -2.74 -6.41 10.06
C VAL A 396 -1.91 -7.52 10.70
N LEU A 397 -0.85 -7.97 10.04
CA LEU A 397 0.02 -9.03 10.57
C LEU A 397 0.80 -8.58 11.81
N ASP A 398 1.21 -7.31 11.91
CA ASP A 398 1.88 -6.74 13.09
C ASP A 398 0.95 -6.73 14.32
N VAL A 399 -0.36 -6.52 14.13
CA VAL A 399 -1.33 -6.65 15.22
C VAL A 399 -1.35 -8.08 15.76
N LEU A 400 -1.36 -9.07 14.86
CA LEU A 400 -1.35 -10.50 15.23
C LEU A 400 0.01 -10.92 15.81
N ALA A 401 1.12 -10.40 15.27
CA ALA A 401 2.47 -10.70 15.73
C ALA A 401 2.75 -10.19 17.16
N ALA A 402 2.08 -9.11 17.56
CA ALA A 402 2.15 -8.56 18.91
C ALA A 402 1.39 -9.41 19.96
N ARG A 403 0.69 -10.46 19.54
CA ARG A 403 -0.06 -11.36 20.45
C ARG A 403 0.72 -12.64 20.68
N GLU A 404 0.36 -13.33 21.78
CA GLU A 404 0.88 -14.65 22.07
C GLU A 404 0.63 -15.61 20.89
N PRO A 405 1.59 -16.50 20.59
CA PRO A 405 1.38 -17.53 19.56
C PRO A 405 0.11 -18.37 19.85
N GLY A 406 -0.66 -18.62 18.81
CA GLY A 406 -1.95 -19.32 18.92
C GLY A 406 -3.16 -18.39 19.11
N THR A 407 -2.98 -17.09 19.37
CA THR A 407 -4.09 -16.14 19.48
C THR A 407 -4.75 -15.90 18.14
N VAL A 408 -6.08 -15.97 18.11
CA VAL A 408 -6.94 -15.67 16.95
C VAL A 408 -7.71 -14.39 17.23
N LEU A 409 -7.58 -13.40 16.36
CA LEU A 409 -8.35 -12.17 16.42
C LEU A 409 -9.29 -12.08 15.21
N GLY A 410 -10.52 -11.61 15.46
CA GLY A 410 -11.45 -11.24 14.39
C GLY A 410 -11.03 -9.96 13.68
N ALA A 411 -11.62 -9.69 12.52
CA ALA A 411 -11.33 -8.47 11.77
C ALA A 411 -11.71 -7.20 12.55
N ASP A 412 -12.81 -7.22 13.30
CA ASP A 412 -13.22 -6.11 14.16
C ASP A 412 -12.21 -5.82 15.27
N ASP A 413 -11.62 -6.86 15.87
CA ASP A 413 -10.56 -6.73 16.87
C ASP A 413 -9.32 -6.07 16.27
N VAL A 414 -8.91 -6.53 15.08
CA VAL A 414 -7.78 -5.97 14.34
C VAL A 414 -8.06 -4.50 13.97
N VAL A 415 -9.24 -4.18 13.45
CA VAL A 415 -9.64 -2.80 13.14
C VAL A 415 -9.65 -1.92 14.39
N THR A 416 -10.06 -2.45 15.54
CA THR A 416 -10.04 -1.72 16.82
C THR A 416 -8.63 -1.32 17.21
N VAL A 417 -7.67 -2.23 17.08
CA VAL A 417 -6.24 -1.93 17.31
C VAL A 417 -5.69 -0.96 16.27
N LEU A 418 -5.99 -1.17 14.98
CA LEU A 418 -5.55 -0.29 13.91
C LEU A 418 -6.15 1.12 14.03
N ARG A 419 -7.39 1.26 14.48
CA ARG A 419 -8.03 2.56 14.78
C ARG A 419 -7.28 3.29 15.89
N TRP A 420 -6.77 2.58 16.86
CA TRP A 420 -5.92 3.20 17.89
C TRP A 420 -4.54 3.56 17.34
N ARG A 421 -3.89 2.67 16.55
CA ARG A 421 -2.55 2.90 15.99
C ARG A 421 -2.50 4.01 14.93
N THR A 422 -3.54 4.11 14.10
CA THR A 422 -3.63 5.07 12.98
C THR A 422 -5.04 5.65 12.87
N PRO A 423 -5.49 6.47 13.85
CA PRO A 423 -6.89 6.93 13.95
C PRO A 423 -7.35 7.77 12.75
N ARG A 424 -6.42 8.41 12.04
CA ARG A 424 -6.72 9.21 10.83
C ARG A 424 -6.67 8.41 9.52
N SER A 425 -6.32 7.14 9.58
CA SER A 425 -6.15 6.27 8.41
C SER A 425 -6.64 4.85 8.69
N VAL A 426 -7.83 4.74 9.27
CA VAL A 426 -8.44 3.44 9.62
C VAL A 426 -8.83 2.72 8.33
N PRO A 427 -8.33 1.49 8.11
CA PRO A 427 -8.73 0.72 6.94
C PRO A 427 -10.19 0.28 7.03
N PRO A 428 -10.89 0.13 5.89
CA PRO A 428 -12.22 -0.47 5.87
C PRO A 428 -12.19 -1.91 6.42
N LEU A 429 -13.23 -2.30 7.18
CA LEU A 429 -13.34 -3.66 7.75
C LEU A 429 -13.17 -4.73 6.66
N ALA A 430 -13.87 -4.60 5.54
CA ALA A 430 -13.79 -5.54 4.41
C ALA A 430 -12.36 -5.73 3.85
N ALA A 431 -11.50 -4.71 3.91
CA ALA A 431 -10.11 -4.84 3.48
C ALA A 431 -9.26 -5.62 4.50
N VAL A 432 -9.59 -5.52 5.78
CA VAL A 432 -8.95 -6.31 6.85
C VAL A 432 -9.42 -7.76 6.78
N GLU A 433 -10.72 -8.01 6.62
CA GLU A 433 -11.29 -9.35 6.42
C GLU A 433 -10.62 -10.06 5.23
N ALA A 434 -10.54 -9.37 4.10
CA ALA A 434 -9.89 -9.90 2.90
C ALA A 434 -8.40 -10.19 3.12
N THR A 435 -7.68 -9.32 3.82
CA THR A 435 -6.26 -9.53 4.15
C THR A 435 -6.07 -10.79 5.02
N LEU A 436 -6.94 -10.99 6.02
CA LEU A 436 -6.91 -12.17 6.88
C LEU A 436 -7.24 -13.45 6.08
N ALA A 437 -8.23 -13.39 5.19
CA ALA A 437 -8.60 -14.51 4.32
C ALA A 437 -7.46 -14.88 3.36
N GLU A 438 -6.84 -13.90 2.69
CA GLU A 438 -5.66 -14.10 1.84
C GLU A 438 -4.49 -14.71 2.61
N ALA A 439 -4.18 -14.18 3.80
CA ALA A 439 -3.13 -14.71 4.66
C ALA A 439 -3.40 -16.17 5.10
N GLY A 440 -4.66 -16.52 5.35
CA GLY A 440 -5.09 -17.89 5.62
C GLY A 440 -4.92 -18.81 4.41
N ALA A 441 -5.35 -18.37 3.23
CA ALA A 441 -5.22 -19.12 1.99
C ALA A 441 -3.75 -19.38 1.59
N LEU A 442 -2.84 -18.47 1.97
CA LEU A 442 -1.40 -18.64 1.75
C LEU A 442 -0.69 -19.47 2.82
N GLY A 443 -1.34 -19.75 3.95
CA GLY A 443 -0.69 -20.39 5.09
C GLY A 443 0.22 -19.46 5.92
N VAL A 444 0.13 -18.15 5.72
CA VAL A 444 0.72 -17.15 6.63
C VAL A 444 0.00 -17.21 7.98
N LEU A 445 -1.33 -17.44 7.94
CA LEU A 445 -2.13 -17.82 9.10
C LEU A 445 -2.51 -19.30 9.01
N GLY A 446 -2.56 -19.95 10.16
CA GLY A 446 -3.15 -21.28 10.31
C GLY A 446 -4.23 -21.25 11.38
N ALA A 447 -5.40 -21.83 11.11
CA ALA A 447 -6.56 -21.80 12.00
C ALA A 447 -6.90 -20.39 12.55
N GLY A 448 -6.64 -19.33 11.76
CA GLY A 448 -6.85 -17.92 12.11
C GLY A 448 -5.72 -17.26 12.93
N SER A 449 -4.69 -17.98 13.35
CA SER A 449 -3.55 -17.44 14.09
C SER A 449 -2.31 -17.34 13.22
N LEU A 450 -1.43 -16.39 13.54
CA LEU A 450 -0.18 -16.18 12.82
C LEU A 450 0.80 -17.34 13.05
N SER A 451 1.14 -18.06 11.97
CA SER A 451 2.05 -19.21 12.00
C SER A 451 3.51 -18.81 12.29
N VAL A 452 4.36 -19.78 12.64
CA VAL A 452 5.81 -19.54 12.81
C VAL A 452 6.43 -19.02 11.52
N ALA A 453 6.03 -19.55 10.37
CA ALA A 453 6.49 -19.09 9.06
C ALA A 453 5.99 -17.67 8.75
N GLY A 454 4.73 -17.34 9.09
CA GLY A 454 4.17 -15.99 8.98
C GLY A 454 4.90 -14.97 9.87
N ARG A 455 5.28 -15.37 11.11
CA ARG A 455 6.11 -14.52 11.98
C ARG A 455 7.52 -14.30 11.42
N ALA A 456 8.11 -15.32 10.79
CA ALA A 456 9.43 -15.21 10.17
C ALA A 456 9.38 -14.27 8.94
N LEU A 457 8.30 -14.31 8.16
CA LEU A 457 8.08 -13.44 7.01
C LEU A 457 8.06 -11.94 7.39
N LEU A 458 7.57 -11.60 8.60
CA LEU A 458 7.51 -10.22 9.10
C LEU A 458 8.85 -9.70 9.66
N ARG A 459 9.74 -10.57 10.12
CA ARG A 459 11.01 -10.20 10.79
C ARG A 459 12.08 -9.68 9.84
N GLY A 460 11.69 -9.23 8.66
CA GLY A 460 12.60 -8.61 7.70
C GLY A 460 13.24 -7.31 8.17
N PRO A 461 14.38 -6.83 7.59
CA PRO A 461 14.96 -5.56 7.99
C PRO A 461 13.92 -4.48 7.90
N GLU A 462 13.80 -3.75 9.01
CA GLU A 462 12.93 -2.62 9.15
C GLU A 462 13.05 -1.69 7.94
N ARG A 463 11.95 -1.60 7.18
CA ARG A 463 11.55 -0.50 6.29
C ARG A 463 12.66 0.14 5.46
N SER A 464 13.24 -0.58 4.56
CA SER A 464 13.91 0.01 3.40
C SER A 464 12.87 0.30 2.32
N THR A 465 12.10 1.37 2.51
CA THR A 465 11.22 1.89 1.47
C THR A 465 12.08 2.41 0.31
N GLY A 466 12.33 1.57 -0.69
CA GLY A 466 12.88 2.06 -1.94
C GLY A 466 14.00 1.29 -2.61
N GLN A 467 14.38 0.09 -2.18
CA GLN A 467 15.51 -0.63 -2.81
C GLN A 467 15.17 -2.04 -3.28
N THR A 468 14.24 -2.15 -4.24
CA THR A 468 14.08 -3.39 -5.02
C THR A 468 14.48 -3.23 -6.49
N ALA A 469 15.08 -2.12 -6.89
CA ALA A 469 15.53 -1.89 -8.27
C ALA A 469 17.07 -2.02 -8.36
N GLY A 470 17.56 -3.23 -8.57
CA GLY A 470 18.99 -3.42 -8.90
C GLY A 470 19.67 -4.68 -8.39
N ARG A 471 18.94 -5.61 -7.77
CA ARG A 471 19.52 -6.92 -7.40
C ARG A 471 19.40 -7.90 -8.59
N PRO A 472 20.40 -8.76 -8.84
CA PRO A 472 20.29 -9.81 -9.87
C PRO A 472 19.05 -10.67 -9.54
N THR A 473 18.16 -10.87 -10.51
CA THR A 473 17.09 -11.85 -10.47
C THR A 473 17.70 -13.21 -10.14
N GLY A 474 17.30 -13.81 -8.99
CA GLY A 474 17.67 -15.17 -8.64
C GLY A 474 18.22 -15.42 -7.23
N GLN A 475 18.60 -14.41 -6.44
CA GLN A 475 19.01 -14.65 -5.05
C GLN A 475 17.87 -14.31 -4.06
N PRO A 476 17.46 -15.29 -3.21
CA PRO A 476 16.44 -15.03 -2.18
C PRO A 476 16.90 -13.93 -1.23
N THR A 477 15.98 -13.09 -0.79
CA THR A 477 16.25 -12.12 0.27
C THR A 477 16.45 -12.87 1.59
N GLU A 478 17.17 -12.30 2.55
CA GLU A 478 17.34 -12.92 3.89
C GLU A 478 16.01 -13.30 4.53
N HIS A 479 14.96 -12.51 4.29
CA HIS A 479 13.60 -12.76 4.81
C HIS A 479 12.93 -13.93 4.13
N GLN A 480 13.07 -14.02 2.82
CA GLN A 480 12.58 -15.14 2.05
C GLN A 480 13.22 -16.44 2.51
N ALA A 481 14.54 -16.42 2.75
CA ALA A 481 15.26 -17.57 3.32
C ALA A 481 14.80 -17.89 4.76
N ALA A 482 14.62 -16.88 5.61
CA ALA A 482 14.12 -17.09 6.97
C ALA A 482 12.71 -17.68 6.99
N ALA A 483 11.82 -17.21 6.15
CA ALA A 483 10.46 -17.72 6.02
C ALA A 483 10.45 -19.16 5.46
N ALA A 484 11.30 -19.45 4.46
CA ALA A 484 11.49 -20.80 3.92
C ALA A 484 11.99 -21.78 5.01
N ASN A 485 13.00 -21.40 5.78
CA ASN A 485 13.52 -22.20 6.88
C ASN A 485 12.48 -22.44 7.97
N ALA A 486 11.67 -21.44 8.28
CA ALA A 486 10.63 -21.54 9.31
C ALA A 486 9.52 -22.53 8.91
N ILE A 487 9.06 -22.49 7.65
CA ILE A 487 8.06 -23.48 7.20
C ILE A 487 8.68 -24.86 7.03
N ALA A 488 9.94 -24.95 6.59
CA ALA A 488 10.65 -26.24 6.49
C ALA A 488 10.73 -26.98 7.83
N ALA A 489 10.90 -26.23 8.92
CA ALA A 489 11.00 -26.81 10.28
C ALA A 489 9.68 -27.43 10.78
N VAL A 490 8.54 -26.99 10.26
CA VAL A 490 7.20 -27.50 10.65
C VAL A 490 6.59 -28.46 9.63
N LEU A 491 7.22 -28.58 8.44
CA LEU A 491 6.77 -29.52 7.42
C LEU A 491 6.93 -30.97 7.90
N PRO A 492 5.92 -31.83 7.71
CA PRO A 492 6.09 -33.26 7.90
C PRO A 492 7.24 -33.81 7.04
N ALA A 493 7.96 -34.77 7.58
CA ALA A 493 9.00 -35.48 6.81
C ALA A 493 8.44 -35.98 5.48
N ALA A 494 9.21 -35.83 4.40
CA ALA A 494 8.81 -36.38 3.10
C ALA A 494 8.92 -37.90 3.10
N VAL A 495 7.95 -38.54 2.48
CA VAL A 495 7.86 -40.00 2.40
C VAL A 495 8.11 -40.45 0.95
N SER A 496 9.01 -41.37 0.78
CA SER A 496 9.33 -41.99 -0.52
C SER A 496 8.64 -43.36 -0.72
N GLU A 497 7.63 -43.65 0.07
CA GLU A 497 6.91 -44.93 0.04
C GLU A 497 5.52 -44.77 -0.61
N LEU A 498 5.20 -45.68 -1.53
CA LEU A 498 3.93 -45.80 -2.21
C LEU A 498 3.31 -47.17 -1.94
N LEU A 499 2.12 -47.23 -1.33
CA LEU A 499 1.38 -48.43 -1.13
C LEU A 499 0.44 -48.67 -2.32
N LEU A 500 0.83 -49.54 -3.23
CA LEU A 500 0.01 -49.93 -4.40
C LEU A 500 -1.00 -51.00 -4.06
N GLN A 501 -2.24 -50.83 -4.49
CA GLN A 501 -3.33 -51.76 -4.24
C GLN A 501 -3.84 -52.42 -5.55
N GLY A 502 -4.47 -53.58 -5.43
CA GLY A 502 -4.95 -54.34 -6.59
C GLY A 502 -6.14 -53.71 -7.34
N ASP A 503 -6.79 -52.72 -6.73
CA ASP A 503 -7.91 -51.99 -7.31
C ASP A 503 -7.46 -50.75 -8.10
N LEU A 504 -6.19 -50.66 -8.43
CA LEU A 504 -5.52 -49.55 -9.16
C LEU A 504 -5.43 -48.27 -8.34
N THR A 505 -5.50 -48.33 -7.01
CA THR A 505 -5.21 -47.22 -6.13
C THR A 505 -3.78 -47.27 -5.60
N GLY A 506 -3.22 -46.09 -5.31
CA GLY A 506 -1.97 -45.91 -4.61
C GLY A 506 -2.15 -45.00 -3.41
N ILE A 507 -1.49 -45.31 -2.28
CA ILE A 507 -1.54 -44.49 -1.06
C ILE A 507 -0.10 -44.13 -0.67
N VAL A 508 0.17 -42.80 -0.55
CA VAL A 508 1.39 -42.31 0.09
C VAL A 508 1.05 -41.92 1.53
N PRO A 509 1.67 -42.58 2.53
CA PRO A 509 1.32 -42.35 3.94
C PRO A 509 2.00 -41.08 4.48
N GLY A 510 1.70 -39.94 3.91
CA GLY A 510 2.27 -38.66 4.28
C GLY A 510 2.54 -37.74 3.07
N ARG A 511 3.43 -36.77 3.24
CA ARG A 511 3.88 -35.87 2.17
C ARG A 511 4.84 -36.62 1.23
N PRO A 512 4.53 -36.81 -0.07
CA PRO A 512 5.46 -37.44 -0.99
C PRO A 512 6.77 -36.63 -1.16
N THR A 513 7.86 -37.33 -1.39
CA THR A 513 9.09 -36.70 -1.92
C THR A 513 8.79 -36.05 -3.26
N ARG A 514 9.63 -35.09 -3.69
CA ARG A 514 9.49 -34.37 -4.95
C ARG A 514 9.35 -35.33 -6.15
N ASP A 515 10.27 -36.31 -6.23
CA ASP A 515 10.31 -37.23 -7.35
C ASP A 515 9.08 -38.15 -7.38
N LEU A 516 8.66 -38.65 -6.20
CA LEU A 516 7.43 -39.44 -6.08
C LEU A 516 6.19 -38.59 -6.45
N ALA A 517 6.13 -37.32 -6.01
CA ALA A 517 5.03 -36.42 -6.39
C ALA A 517 4.97 -36.22 -7.91
N ALA A 518 6.13 -35.98 -8.55
CA ALA A 518 6.24 -35.82 -9.98
C ALA A 518 5.82 -37.06 -10.76
N LEU A 519 6.20 -38.26 -10.29
CA LEU A 519 5.74 -39.53 -10.84
C LEU A 519 4.22 -39.65 -10.79
N LEU A 520 3.64 -39.39 -9.59
CA LEU A 520 2.18 -39.52 -9.38
C LEU A 520 1.38 -38.52 -10.20
N GLU A 521 1.89 -37.30 -10.36
CA GLU A 521 1.26 -36.28 -11.21
C GLU A 521 1.26 -36.67 -12.70
N ARG A 522 2.29 -37.37 -13.17
CA ARG A 522 2.36 -37.83 -14.56
C ARG A 522 1.51 -39.06 -14.83
N ALA A 523 1.47 -40.01 -13.87
CA ALA A 523 0.97 -41.37 -14.13
C ALA A 523 -0.36 -41.70 -13.45
N ALA A 524 -0.85 -40.85 -12.51
CA ALA A 524 -2.03 -41.15 -11.73
C ALA A 524 -2.89 -39.88 -11.51
N ARG A 525 -4.16 -40.09 -11.14
CA ARG A 525 -5.05 -39.00 -10.73
C ARG A 525 -5.16 -39.00 -9.19
N VAL A 526 -4.97 -37.84 -8.57
CA VAL A 526 -5.18 -37.72 -7.13
C VAL A 526 -6.67 -37.74 -6.81
N GLU A 527 -7.10 -38.63 -5.93
CA GLU A 527 -8.48 -38.75 -5.44
C GLU A 527 -8.70 -38.02 -4.12
N SER A 528 -7.71 -38.07 -3.21
CA SER A 528 -7.82 -37.39 -1.93
C SER A 528 -6.44 -36.95 -1.42
N ARG A 529 -6.44 -35.86 -0.63
CA ARG A 529 -5.28 -35.31 0.04
C ARG A 529 -5.63 -35.02 1.49
N GLY A 530 -4.80 -35.51 2.40
CA GLY A 530 -4.95 -35.31 3.83
C GLY A 530 -3.69 -35.79 4.55
N ALA A 531 -3.86 -36.54 5.63
CA ALA A 531 -2.74 -37.21 6.30
C ALA A 531 -2.01 -38.20 5.38
N ALA A 532 -2.71 -38.70 4.36
CA ALA A 532 -2.18 -39.54 3.29
C ALA A 532 -2.66 -38.98 1.92
N VAL A 533 -1.92 -39.22 0.86
CA VAL A 533 -2.33 -38.93 -0.51
C VAL A 533 -2.79 -40.20 -1.18
N THR A 534 -4.05 -40.24 -1.63
CA THR A 534 -4.61 -41.37 -2.39
C THR A 534 -4.66 -40.99 -3.86
N VAL A 535 -4.15 -41.87 -4.70
CA VAL A 535 -4.13 -41.70 -6.15
C VAL A 535 -4.78 -42.90 -6.82
N ARG A 536 -5.33 -42.69 -8.00
CA ARG A 536 -5.90 -43.75 -8.87
C ARG A 536 -5.18 -43.77 -10.21
N PHE A 537 -4.78 -44.94 -10.61
CA PHE A 537 -4.23 -45.20 -11.94
C PHE A 537 -5.39 -45.57 -12.88
N SER A 538 -5.45 -44.93 -14.02
CA SER A 538 -6.42 -45.19 -15.09
C SER A 538 -5.71 -45.31 -16.45
N ILE A 539 -6.45 -45.79 -17.46
CA ILE A 539 -5.90 -45.83 -18.82
C ILE A 539 -5.51 -44.44 -19.31
N GLU A 540 -6.28 -43.45 -18.95
CA GLU A 540 -6.06 -42.04 -19.33
C GLU A 540 -4.80 -41.49 -18.68
N SER A 541 -4.60 -41.70 -17.36
CA SER A 541 -3.42 -41.21 -16.64
C SER A 541 -2.14 -41.92 -17.08
N VAL A 542 -2.20 -43.23 -17.33
CA VAL A 542 -1.06 -44.00 -17.86
C VAL A 542 -0.72 -43.53 -19.28
N ARG A 543 -1.73 -43.30 -20.13
CA ARG A 543 -1.48 -42.72 -21.48
C ARG A 543 -0.79 -41.37 -21.42
N ALA A 544 -1.18 -40.49 -20.50
CA ALA A 544 -0.56 -39.20 -20.34
C ALA A 544 0.95 -39.33 -20.01
N ALA A 545 1.35 -40.33 -19.21
CA ALA A 545 2.76 -40.64 -18.94
C ALA A 545 3.50 -41.15 -20.20
N LEU A 546 2.84 -41.99 -21.00
CA LEU A 546 3.39 -42.48 -22.24
C LEU A 546 3.51 -41.37 -23.31
N ASP A 547 2.52 -40.47 -23.38
CA ASP A 547 2.53 -39.31 -24.26
C ASP A 547 3.68 -38.33 -23.91
N ALA A 548 4.03 -38.26 -22.60
CA ALA A 548 5.19 -37.49 -22.13
C ALA A 548 6.56 -38.16 -22.47
N GLY A 549 6.56 -39.26 -23.20
CA GLY A 549 7.77 -39.96 -23.69
C GLY A 549 8.28 -41.10 -22.81
N GLN A 550 7.57 -41.41 -21.69
CA GLN A 550 7.97 -42.53 -20.81
C GLN A 550 7.57 -43.88 -21.41
N THR A 551 8.42 -44.86 -21.36
CA THR A 551 8.08 -46.23 -21.78
C THR A 551 7.37 -46.99 -20.67
N ALA A 552 6.66 -48.09 -21.03
CA ALA A 552 5.95 -48.91 -20.03
C ALA A 552 6.91 -49.52 -18.99
N ASP A 553 8.10 -49.95 -19.44
CA ASP A 553 9.07 -50.58 -18.56
C ASP A 553 9.74 -49.56 -17.63
N GLU A 554 10.01 -48.36 -18.11
CA GLU A 554 10.48 -47.24 -17.28
C GLU A 554 9.46 -46.85 -16.22
N LEU A 555 8.17 -46.69 -16.60
CA LEU A 555 7.11 -46.37 -15.66
C LEU A 555 6.95 -47.45 -14.60
N LEU A 556 6.96 -48.74 -14.97
CA LEU A 556 6.88 -49.86 -14.02
C LEU A 556 8.08 -49.94 -13.11
N THR A 557 9.27 -49.65 -13.62
CA THR A 557 10.52 -49.60 -12.84
C THR A 557 10.52 -48.46 -11.85
N GLU A 558 10.07 -47.28 -12.27
CA GLU A 558 9.93 -46.08 -11.40
C GLU A 558 8.89 -46.33 -10.30
N LEU A 559 7.72 -46.91 -10.65
CA LEU A 559 6.71 -47.30 -9.67
C LEU A 559 7.27 -48.33 -8.68
N ALA A 560 8.03 -49.33 -9.11
CA ALA A 560 8.64 -50.32 -8.27
C ALA A 560 9.69 -49.76 -7.30
N THR A 561 10.36 -48.67 -7.68
CA THR A 561 11.33 -47.98 -6.79
C THR A 561 10.68 -47.39 -5.54
N TYR A 562 9.46 -46.90 -5.66
CA TYR A 562 8.74 -46.30 -4.54
C TYR A 562 7.72 -47.26 -3.88
N ALA A 563 7.38 -48.37 -4.53
CA ALA A 563 6.38 -49.31 -4.02
C ALA A 563 6.89 -50.08 -2.82
N ARG A 564 6.10 -50.13 -1.72
CA ARG A 564 6.38 -50.94 -0.53
C ARG A 564 6.08 -52.43 -0.73
N GLY A 565 6.28 -52.92 -1.92
CA GLY A 565 6.00 -54.30 -2.28
C GLY A 565 5.99 -54.43 -3.81
N PRO A 566 5.73 -55.59 -4.36
CA PRO A 566 5.70 -55.77 -5.79
C PRO A 566 4.55 -54.94 -6.41
N VAL A 567 4.79 -54.40 -7.62
CA VAL A 567 3.72 -53.73 -8.36
C VAL A 567 2.59 -54.72 -8.62
N PRO A 568 1.34 -54.41 -8.22
CA PRO A 568 0.20 -55.31 -8.41
C PRO A 568 -0.02 -55.67 -9.86
N GLN A 569 -0.33 -56.97 -10.09
CA GLN A 569 -0.52 -57.51 -11.45
C GLN A 569 -1.54 -56.72 -12.30
N PRO A 570 -2.73 -56.27 -11.73
CA PRO A 570 -3.66 -55.44 -12.49
C PRO A 570 -3.08 -54.16 -12.99
N LEU A 571 -2.23 -53.49 -12.20
CA LEU A 571 -1.57 -52.23 -12.60
C LEU A 571 -0.52 -52.50 -13.67
N ALA A 572 0.28 -53.56 -13.53
CA ALA A 572 1.26 -53.93 -14.56
C ALA A 572 0.58 -54.26 -15.91
N TYR A 573 -0.58 -54.96 -15.85
CA TYR A 573 -1.38 -55.20 -17.05
C TYR A 573 -1.96 -53.94 -17.65
N LEU A 574 -2.48 -53.01 -16.84
CA LEU A 574 -3.01 -51.73 -17.31
C LEU A 574 -1.92 -50.94 -18.06
N VAL A 575 -0.73 -50.83 -17.48
CA VAL A 575 0.40 -50.11 -18.10
C VAL A 575 0.84 -50.74 -19.42
N ARG A 576 1.01 -52.05 -19.44
CA ARG A 576 1.42 -52.79 -20.68
C ARG A 576 0.33 -52.79 -21.75
N ASP A 577 -0.96 -52.84 -21.36
CA ASP A 577 -2.07 -52.78 -22.32
C ASP A 577 -2.19 -51.36 -22.90
N ALA A 578 -2.07 -50.32 -22.05
CA ALA A 578 -2.02 -48.94 -22.53
C ALA A 578 -0.87 -48.74 -23.54
N ALA A 579 0.33 -49.24 -23.20
CA ALA A 579 1.49 -49.13 -24.10
C ALA A 579 1.34 -49.91 -25.41
N ARG A 580 0.71 -51.10 -25.40
CA ARG A 580 0.43 -51.87 -26.64
C ARG A 580 -0.54 -51.13 -27.57
N ARG A 581 -1.43 -50.30 -27.02
CA ARG A 581 -2.37 -49.48 -27.78
C ARG A 581 -1.79 -48.14 -28.18
N HIS A 582 -0.83 -47.65 -27.39
CA HIS A 582 -0.12 -46.40 -27.61
C HIS A 582 0.81 -46.52 -28.84
N GLY A 583 0.76 -45.58 -29.72
CA GLY A 583 1.59 -45.56 -30.92
C GLY A 583 1.13 -46.46 -32.12
N ARG A 584 -0.03 -47.09 -31.99
CA ARG A 584 -0.66 -47.78 -33.12
C ARG A 584 -1.07 -46.84 -34.26
N VAL A 585 -1.50 -45.61 -33.82
CA VAL A 585 -1.68 -44.47 -34.73
C VAL A 585 -0.56 -43.52 -34.38
N ARG A 586 0.33 -43.26 -35.29
CA ARG A 586 1.42 -42.30 -35.12
C ARG A 586 1.05 -41.01 -35.82
N VAL A 587 1.06 -39.93 -35.07
CA VAL A 587 0.94 -38.56 -35.59
C VAL A 587 2.34 -37.94 -35.52
N GLY A 588 2.93 -37.63 -36.68
CA GLY A 588 4.21 -36.90 -36.71
C GLY A 588 3.96 -35.50 -37.23
N SER A 589 4.72 -34.54 -36.70
CA SER A 589 4.79 -33.21 -37.29
C SER A 589 5.80 -33.28 -38.44
N ALA A 590 5.37 -32.88 -39.62
CA ALA A 590 6.26 -32.60 -40.74
C ALA A 590 6.12 -31.10 -41.02
N LEU A 591 7.23 -30.41 -41.21
CA LEU A 591 7.19 -28.99 -41.60
C LEU A 591 6.71 -28.81 -43.04
N GLY A 592 6.82 -29.85 -43.84
CA GLY A 592 6.31 -29.97 -45.20
C GLY A 592 6.20 -31.41 -45.66
N TYR A 593 5.45 -31.62 -46.75
CA TYR A 593 5.41 -32.92 -47.45
C TYR A 593 5.53 -32.70 -48.96
N VAL A 594 5.99 -33.73 -49.64
CA VAL A 594 5.97 -33.83 -51.13
C VAL A 594 5.11 -35.01 -51.54
N ARG A 595 4.08 -34.79 -52.34
CA ARG A 595 3.20 -35.82 -52.89
C ARG A 595 3.37 -35.88 -54.39
N SER A 596 3.46 -37.10 -54.95
CA SER A 596 3.47 -37.33 -56.39
C SER A 596 2.72 -38.64 -56.71
N GLU A 597 2.01 -38.69 -57.79
CA GLU A 597 1.42 -39.91 -58.30
C GLU A 597 2.46 -40.87 -58.92
N ASP A 598 3.68 -40.34 -59.18
CA ASP A 598 4.80 -41.16 -59.69
C ASP A 598 5.74 -41.49 -58.51
N PRO A 599 5.77 -42.77 -58.04
CA PRO A 599 6.66 -43.22 -56.95
C PRO A 599 8.14 -43.21 -57.30
N MET A 600 8.46 -43.30 -58.61
CA MET A 600 9.84 -43.33 -59.09
C MET A 600 10.48 -41.93 -58.97
N LEU A 601 9.71 -40.88 -59.22
CA LEU A 601 10.15 -39.49 -59.01
C LEU A 601 10.50 -39.26 -57.56
N LEU A 602 9.63 -39.71 -56.62
CA LEU A 602 9.87 -39.56 -55.19
C LEU A 602 11.08 -40.40 -54.72
N ALA A 603 11.34 -41.56 -55.29
CA ALA A 603 12.54 -42.34 -54.97
C ALA A 603 13.82 -41.58 -55.31
N GLY A 604 13.89 -40.96 -56.48
CA GLY A 604 15.02 -40.12 -56.89
C GLY A 604 15.26 -38.90 -55.99
N LEU A 605 14.18 -38.33 -55.42
CA LEU A 605 14.35 -37.20 -54.47
C LEU A 605 14.93 -37.59 -53.12
N VAL A 606 14.65 -38.79 -52.61
CA VAL A 606 15.23 -39.29 -51.34
C VAL A 606 16.73 -39.65 -51.50
N GLU A 607 17.11 -40.11 -52.70
CA GLU A 607 18.50 -40.51 -53.01
C GLU A 607 19.38 -39.31 -53.39
N ASP A 608 18.83 -38.13 -53.65
CA ASP A 608 19.59 -36.93 -54.01
C ASP A 608 20.35 -36.35 -52.82
N ALA A 609 21.64 -36.51 -52.83
CA ALA A 609 22.53 -35.97 -51.79
C ALA A 609 22.42 -34.45 -51.57
N GLY A 610 22.00 -33.70 -52.57
CA GLY A 610 21.79 -32.27 -52.43
C GLY A 610 20.48 -31.87 -51.83
N LEU A 611 19.61 -32.81 -51.45
CA LEU A 611 18.34 -32.62 -50.70
C LEU A 611 18.46 -33.20 -49.27
N ALA A 612 19.64 -33.71 -48.89
CA ALA A 612 19.86 -34.34 -47.57
C ALA A 612 19.49 -33.39 -46.40
N ASP A 613 19.77 -32.10 -46.54
CA ASP A 613 19.49 -31.08 -45.52
C ASP A 613 17.98 -30.86 -45.30
N LEU A 614 17.12 -31.29 -46.20
CA LEU A 614 15.67 -31.17 -46.09
C LEU A 614 15.05 -32.28 -45.24
N GLY A 615 15.84 -33.30 -44.86
CA GLY A 615 15.39 -34.42 -44.03
C GLY A 615 14.21 -35.19 -44.62
N LEU A 616 14.28 -35.54 -45.93
CA LEU A 616 13.21 -36.24 -46.63
C LEU A 616 13.09 -37.68 -46.13
N VAL A 617 11.87 -38.04 -45.64
CA VAL A 617 11.58 -39.41 -45.18
C VAL A 617 10.34 -39.92 -45.91
N ARG A 618 10.43 -41.11 -46.53
CA ARG A 618 9.31 -41.76 -47.20
C ARG A 618 8.32 -42.39 -46.21
N ILE A 619 7.08 -41.93 -46.16
CA ILE A 619 6.02 -42.50 -45.31
C ILE A 619 5.02 -43.33 -46.10
N ALA A 620 4.94 -43.11 -47.40
CA ALA A 620 4.11 -43.91 -48.34
C ALA A 620 4.81 -43.93 -49.71
N PRO A 621 4.41 -44.85 -50.62
CA PRO A 621 4.96 -44.87 -51.96
C PRO A 621 4.84 -43.55 -52.72
N THR A 622 3.81 -42.78 -52.42
CA THR A 622 3.42 -41.52 -53.09
C THR A 622 3.64 -40.26 -52.21
N VAL A 623 4.24 -40.40 -50.99
CA VAL A 623 4.38 -39.29 -50.05
C VAL A 623 5.73 -39.34 -49.34
N LEU A 624 6.45 -38.24 -49.40
CA LEU A 624 7.64 -37.93 -48.57
C LEU A 624 7.27 -36.84 -47.56
N VAL A 625 7.71 -36.95 -46.34
CA VAL A 625 7.69 -35.87 -45.36
C VAL A 625 9.05 -35.27 -45.21
N ALA A 626 9.14 -33.99 -44.89
CA ALA A 626 10.36 -33.23 -44.80
C ALA A 626 10.44 -32.44 -43.48
N ASN A 627 11.61 -32.25 -42.97
CA ASN A 627 11.91 -31.34 -41.85
C ASN A 627 12.28 -29.94 -42.37
N ALA A 628 11.63 -29.52 -43.45
CA ALA A 628 11.84 -28.23 -44.11
C ALA A 628 10.48 -27.55 -44.36
N THR A 629 10.44 -26.22 -44.30
CA THR A 629 9.19 -25.47 -44.57
C THR A 629 8.73 -25.69 -46.02
N PRO A 630 7.42 -25.59 -46.33
CA PRO A 630 6.91 -25.66 -47.67
C PRO A 630 7.62 -24.72 -48.65
N ALA A 631 8.02 -23.54 -48.20
CA ALA A 631 8.75 -22.55 -48.99
C ALA A 631 10.14 -23.04 -49.35
N ALA A 632 10.88 -23.65 -48.40
CA ALA A 632 12.20 -24.24 -48.65
C ALA A 632 12.12 -25.45 -49.57
N LEU A 633 11.11 -26.31 -49.39
CA LEU A 633 10.83 -27.44 -50.28
C LEU A 633 10.54 -26.99 -51.71
N LEU A 634 9.66 -26.00 -51.87
CA LEU A 634 9.33 -25.46 -53.18
C LEU A 634 10.58 -24.86 -53.86
N ALA A 635 11.41 -24.16 -53.16
CA ALA A 635 12.66 -23.60 -53.69
C ALA A 635 13.63 -24.71 -54.13
N ALA A 636 13.90 -25.67 -53.27
CA ALA A 636 14.87 -26.74 -53.55
C ALA A 636 14.42 -27.68 -54.69
N LEU A 637 13.12 -27.93 -54.84
CA LEU A 637 12.57 -28.73 -55.94
C LEU A 637 12.57 -27.95 -57.26
N ARG A 638 12.38 -26.64 -57.23
CA ARG A 638 12.48 -25.77 -58.46
C ARG A 638 13.91 -25.67 -58.94
N ASP A 639 14.88 -25.59 -58.03
CA ASP A 639 16.30 -25.55 -58.39
C ASP A 639 16.75 -26.84 -59.12
N ARG A 640 15.96 -27.92 -59.02
CA ARG A 640 16.18 -29.18 -59.73
C ARG A 640 15.32 -29.36 -60.97
N GLY A 641 14.66 -28.27 -61.38
CA GLY A 641 13.88 -28.27 -62.61
C GLY A 641 12.48 -28.89 -62.49
N LEU A 642 12.02 -29.14 -61.26
CA LEU A 642 10.65 -29.57 -61.00
C LEU A 642 9.73 -28.34 -60.88
N ALA A 643 8.45 -28.53 -61.17
CA ALA A 643 7.46 -27.47 -61.04
C ALA A 643 6.45 -27.80 -59.89
N PRO A 644 6.91 -27.74 -58.63
CA PRO A 644 6.04 -28.07 -57.48
C PRO A 644 5.04 -26.98 -57.22
N ALA A 645 3.80 -27.38 -56.86
CA ALA A 645 2.77 -26.49 -56.35
C ALA A 645 2.61 -26.68 -54.83
N GLY A 646 2.39 -25.58 -54.06
CA GLY A 646 2.06 -25.66 -52.61
C GLY A 646 0.63 -26.13 -52.41
N GLU A 647 0.40 -27.07 -51.50
CA GLU A 647 -0.89 -27.68 -51.21
C GLU A 647 -1.31 -27.39 -49.74
N GLY A 648 -2.56 -27.00 -49.51
CA GLY A 648 -3.11 -26.81 -48.16
C GLY A 648 -3.74 -28.09 -47.57
N PRO A 649 -4.17 -28.09 -46.30
CA PRO A 649 -4.73 -29.25 -45.59
C PRO A 649 -6.02 -29.81 -46.30
N ASP A 650 -6.66 -29.00 -47.11
CA ASP A 650 -7.86 -29.29 -47.89
C ASP A 650 -7.54 -29.82 -49.31
N GLY A 651 -6.27 -30.03 -49.64
CA GLY A 651 -5.83 -30.43 -50.94
C GLY A 651 -5.83 -29.32 -52.01
N GLN A 652 -6.14 -28.07 -51.61
CA GLN A 652 -6.10 -26.89 -52.47
C GLN A 652 -4.72 -26.22 -52.44
N VAL A 653 -4.32 -25.56 -53.54
CA VAL A 653 -3.03 -24.87 -53.63
C VAL A 653 -3.06 -23.57 -52.79
N VAL A 654 -2.20 -23.45 -51.75
CA VAL A 654 -2.16 -22.31 -50.82
C VAL A 654 -0.74 -21.87 -50.46
N HIS A 655 -0.57 -20.58 -50.09
CA HIS A 655 0.65 -19.97 -49.63
C HIS A 655 0.63 -19.72 -48.08
N ALA A 656 1.56 -20.29 -47.29
CA ALA A 656 1.55 -20.26 -45.84
C ALA A 656 2.78 -19.54 -45.21
N ARG A 657 2.57 -18.93 -44.03
CA ARG A 657 3.59 -18.31 -43.15
C ARG A 657 3.62 -18.97 -41.74
N PRO A 658 4.79 -19.21 -41.09
CA PRO A 658 4.88 -19.85 -39.78
C PRO A 658 5.28 -18.90 -38.63
N ILE A 659 4.90 -19.26 -37.37
CA ILE A 659 5.25 -18.50 -36.15
C ILE A 659 5.56 -19.45 -34.97
N VAL A 660 6.60 -19.17 -34.18
CA VAL A 660 6.97 -19.82 -32.89
C VAL A 660 7.44 -18.75 -31.88
N ARG A 661 7.02 -18.86 -30.57
CA ARG A 661 7.26 -17.80 -29.57
C ARG A 661 7.73 -18.25 -28.20
N ARG A 662 8.63 -17.44 -27.59
CA ARG A 662 8.95 -17.33 -26.15
C ARG A 662 9.37 -15.89 -25.83
N VAL A 663 9.01 -15.35 -24.62
CA VAL A 663 9.24 -13.95 -24.22
C VAL A 663 10.16 -13.86 -23.01
N ARG A 664 11.08 -12.87 -23.02
CA ARG A 664 11.92 -12.49 -21.87
C ARG A 664 11.18 -11.46 -21.03
N ALA A 665 11.17 -11.63 -19.70
CA ALA A 665 10.75 -10.60 -18.76
C ALA A 665 11.71 -9.40 -18.84
N GLY A 666 11.36 -8.39 -19.63
CA GLY A 666 12.14 -7.18 -19.84
C GLY A 666 11.35 -5.93 -19.47
N GLY A 667 11.97 -5.05 -18.68
CA GLY A 667 11.38 -3.82 -18.18
C GLY A 667 10.65 -3.01 -19.25
N ARG A 668 9.47 -2.55 -18.90
CA ARG A 668 8.53 -1.73 -19.67
C ARG A 668 9.22 -0.53 -20.32
N ARG A 669 9.60 -0.60 -21.59
CA ARG A 669 9.80 0.58 -22.43
C ARG A 669 8.46 0.95 -23.05
N ARG A 670 7.83 1.97 -22.53
CA ARG A 670 6.70 2.64 -23.20
C ARG A 670 7.16 3.13 -24.57
N ARG A 671 6.68 2.50 -25.62
CA ARG A 671 6.74 3.06 -26.97
C ARG A 671 5.55 4.00 -27.11
N GLY A 672 5.80 5.31 -27.12
CA GLY A 672 4.78 6.30 -27.38
C GLY A 672 4.31 6.21 -28.83
N ALA A 673 3.05 5.91 -29.03
CA ALA A 673 2.37 6.20 -30.28
C ALA A 673 2.07 7.71 -30.30
N GLY A 674 2.53 8.40 -31.33
CA GLY A 674 2.29 9.83 -31.54
C GLY A 674 0.81 10.10 -31.75
N GLY A 675 0.25 10.89 -30.86
CA GLY A 675 -1.06 11.51 -30.99
C GLY A 675 -1.02 12.74 -30.08
N VAL A 676 -1.02 13.91 -30.70
CA VAL A 676 -1.12 15.21 -30.03
C VAL A 676 -2.52 15.29 -29.43
N ILE A 677 -2.61 15.15 -28.10
CA ILE A 677 -3.81 15.55 -27.36
C ILE A 677 -3.37 16.54 -26.29
N THR A 678 -3.76 17.79 -26.48
CA THR A 678 -3.72 18.83 -25.48
C THR A 678 -4.72 18.48 -24.38
N SER A 679 -4.23 17.92 -23.29
CA SER A 679 -4.99 17.74 -22.05
C SER A 679 -4.35 18.57 -20.95
N VAL A 680 -5.14 19.43 -20.33
CA VAL A 680 -4.82 20.20 -19.14
C VAL A 680 -4.48 19.20 -18.02
N PRO A 681 -3.32 19.29 -17.35
CA PRO A 681 -2.96 18.33 -16.31
C PRO A 681 -3.81 18.52 -15.05
N SER A 682 -4.45 17.44 -14.61
CA SER A 682 -5.06 17.35 -13.28
C SER A 682 -3.97 17.43 -12.20
N PRO A 683 -4.19 18.11 -11.06
CA PRO A 683 -3.16 18.34 -10.04
C PRO A 683 -2.59 17.06 -9.39
N ALA A 684 -3.25 15.92 -9.54
CA ALA A 684 -2.80 14.64 -8.98
C ALA A 684 -1.67 13.96 -9.78
N ALA A 685 -1.43 14.36 -11.03
CA ALA A 685 -0.40 13.77 -11.89
C ALA A 685 0.97 14.45 -11.79
N ALA A 686 1.05 15.61 -11.15
CA ALA A 686 2.30 16.39 -11.01
C ALA A 686 3.25 15.87 -9.92
N LEU A 687 2.85 14.86 -9.13
CA LEU A 687 3.64 14.33 -8.01
C LEU A 687 4.45 13.06 -8.32
N SER A 688 4.43 12.56 -9.56
CA SER A 688 5.13 11.32 -9.92
C SER A 688 6.38 11.48 -10.79
N ASN A 689 6.72 12.67 -11.28
CA ASN A 689 7.85 12.89 -12.19
C ASN A 689 8.93 13.82 -11.63
N GLY A 690 9.45 13.47 -10.45
CA GLY A 690 10.71 14.01 -9.93
C GLY A 690 11.81 12.94 -10.01
N SER A 691 12.18 12.53 -11.21
CA SER A 691 13.39 11.71 -11.42
C SER A 691 14.61 12.62 -11.42
N ALA A 692 15.08 12.98 -10.21
CA ALA A 692 16.45 13.45 -10.03
C ALA A 692 17.38 12.24 -10.15
N ALA A 693 18.41 12.35 -10.97
CA ALA A 693 19.45 11.36 -11.18
C ALA A 693 20.00 10.89 -9.82
N ARG A 694 19.84 9.57 -9.54
CA ARG A 694 20.40 8.93 -8.34
C ARG A 694 21.92 8.82 -8.50
N PRO A 695 22.71 9.19 -7.50
CA PRO A 695 24.08 8.77 -7.43
C PRO A 695 24.14 7.25 -7.26
N ARG A 696 25.06 6.59 -7.95
CA ARG A 696 25.33 5.16 -7.81
C ARG A 696 25.86 4.89 -6.42
N SER A 697 25.11 4.15 -5.61
CA SER A 697 25.56 3.67 -4.29
C SER A 697 26.59 2.56 -4.49
N GLY A 698 27.77 2.74 -3.93
CA GLY A 698 28.78 1.71 -3.76
C GLY A 698 28.46 0.77 -2.57
N PRO A 699 29.22 -0.31 -2.36
CA PRO A 699 28.99 -1.29 -1.29
C PRO A 699 29.13 -0.77 0.15
N ASP A 700 29.47 0.51 0.37
CA ASP A 700 29.67 1.18 1.68
C ASP A 700 28.58 2.24 1.94
N ASP A 701 27.31 1.95 1.66
CA ASP A 701 26.23 2.90 1.94
C ASP A 701 25.85 2.87 3.45
N PRO A 702 26.07 3.98 4.23
CA PRO A 702 25.88 4.00 5.67
C PRO A 702 24.42 3.70 6.04
N SER A 703 24.21 3.11 7.23
CA SER A 703 22.89 2.86 7.81
C SER A 703 22.05 4.15 7.86
N GLY A 704 20.73 4.03 7.91
CA GLY A 704 19.86 5.21 7.99
C GLY A 704 20.27 6.17 9.12
N ASP A 705 20.63 5.64 10.27
CA ASP A 705 21.06 6.41 11.45
C ASP A 705 22.43 7.07 11.22
N GLU A 706 23.37 6.41 10.54
CA GLU A 706 24.66 7.00 10.18
C GLU A 706 24.52 8.16 9.19
N ARG A 707 23.60 8.06 8.24
CA ARG A 707 23.27 9.18 7.33
C ARG A 707 22.72 10.38 8.08
N LEU A 708 21.82 10.16 9.04
CA LEU A 708 21.25 11.23 9.86
C LEU A 708 22.30 11.84 10.78
N ALA A 709 23.22 11.03 11.34
CA ALA A 709 24.34 11.49 12.15
C ALA A 709 25.31 12.39 11.36
N VAL A 710 25.43 12.21 10.04
CA VAL A 710 26.22 13.09 9.17
C VAL A 710 25.43 14.34 8.74
N LEU A 711 24.13 14.20 8.49
CA LEU A 711 23.26 15.26 8.02
C LEU A 711 23.11 16.38 9.09
N VAL A 712 22.88 16.04 10.36
CA VAL A 712 22.63 17.03 11.41
C VAL A 712 23.79 18.00 11.62
N PRO A 713 25.07 17.56 11.74
CA PRO A 713 26.21 18.48 11.82
C PRO A 713 26.40 19.33 10.55
N ALA A 714 26.04 18.80 9.39
CA ALA A 714 26.06 19.58 8.15
C ALA A 714 25.04 20.73 8.16
N LEU A 715 23.82 20.48 8.66
CA LEU A 715 22.78 21.49 8.86
C LEU A 715 23.23 22.58 9.86
N ARG A 716 23.89 22.22 10.94
CA ARG A 716 24.42 23.15 11.93
C ARG A 716 25.49 24.10 11.31
N ARG A 717 26.40 23.53 10.53
CA ARG A 717 27.43 24.33 9.83
C ARG A 717 26.79 25.27 8.81
N ALA A 718 25.84 24.79 8.02
CA ALA A 718 25.14 25.62 7.05
C ALA A 718 24.33 26.75 7.71
N GLU A 719 23.69 26.50 8.86
CA GLU A 719 22.99 27.53 9.63
C GLU A 719 23.96 28.59 10.18
N THR A 720 25.13 28.17 10.68
CA THR A 720 26.17 29.06 11.19
C THR A 720 26.72 29.95 10.08
N GLN A 721 26.97 29.39 8.91
CA GLN A 721 27.41 30.11 7.71
C GLN A 721 26.35 31.11 7.25
N ALA A 722 25.11 30.71 7.16
CA ALA A 722 24.00 31.58 6.74
C ALA A 722 23.78 32.76 7.71
N ARG A 723 24.04 32.56 9.03
CA ARG A 723 24.02 33.65 10.04
C ARG A 723 25.19 34.60 9.87
N SER A 724 26.39 34.08 9.65
CA SER A 724 27.60 34.86 9.41
C SER A 724 27.45 35.74 8.16
N ASP A 725 26.90 35.20 7.07
CA ASP A 725 26.70 35.94 5.82
C ASP A 725 25.62 37.03 5.97
N ARG A 726 24.57 36.79 6.76
CA ARG A 726 23.59 37.82 7.12
C ARG A 726 24.19 38.93 7.99
N ALA A 727 25.03 38.59 8.98
CA ALA A 727 25.69 39.58 9.84
C ALA A 727 26.64 40.48 9.04
N LYS A 728 27.34 39.90 8.06
CA LYS A 728 28.22 40.68 7.14
C LYS A 728 27.41 41.62 6.25
N SER A 729 26.27 41.17 5.72
CA SER A 729 25.39 42.01 4.88
C SER A 729 24.67 43.10 5.70
N SER A 730 24.45 42.93 6.98
CA SER A 730 23.86 43.93 7.89
C SER A 730 24.88 44.96 8.40
N GLY A 731 26.16 44.63 8.43
CA GLY A 731 27.24 45.49 8.93
C GLY A 731 27.76 46.52 7.90
N GLU A 732 27.42 46.40 6.61
CA GLU A 732 27.86 47.30 5.54
C GLU A 732 26.84 48.39 5.15
N LEU A 733 25.77 48.55 5.90
CA LEU A 733 24.78 49.60 5.66
C LEU A 733 25.22 50.90 6.41
N SER A 734 26.13 51.69 5.79
CA SER A 734 26.27 53.10 6.09
C SER A 734 24.99 53.86 5.67
N PRO A 735 24.56 54.88 6.43
CA PRO A 735 23.38 55.66 6.14
C PRO A 735 23.63 56.64 4.94
N GLY A 736 23.17 56.26 3.78
CA GLY A 736 23.19 57.18 2.62
C GLY A 736 23.52 56.45 1.33
N THR A 737 22.54 55.93 0.69
CA THR A 737 22.26 55.97 -0.75
C THR A 737 21.28 54.87 -1.13
N ASP A 738 20.23 55.18 -1.82
CA ASP A 738 19.29 54.27 -2.46
C ASP A 738 20.03 53.36 -3.46
N SER A 739 20.39 52.19 -3.01
CA SER A 739 20.87 51.12 -3.88
C SER A 739 20.03 49.88 -3.62
N ALA A 740 19.21 49.55 -4.62
CA ALA A 740 18.47 48.27 -4.70
C ALA A 740 19.43 47.09 -4.62
N GLY A 741 19.74 46.64 -3.41
CA GLY A 741 20.42 45.36 -3.14
C GLY A 741 19.43 44.24 -3.26
N SER A 742 19.43 43.53 -4.38
CA SER A 742 18.73 42.26 -4.62
C SER A 742 19.28 41.17 -3.71
N GLY A 743 18.85 41.14 -2.45
CA GLY A 743 18.97 39.98 -1.61
C GLY A 743 17.96 38.92 -2.04
N THR A 744 18.42 37.90 -2.73
CA THR A 744 17.59 36.72 -3.05
C THR A 744 17.20 36.05 -1.75
N VAL A 745 16.04 36.38 -1.23
CA VAL A 745 15.49 35.75 -0.04
C VAL A 745 15.01 34.34 -0.45
N ASP A 746 15.52 33.33 0.22
CA ASP A 746 15.03 31.95 0.07
C ASP A 746 13.50 31.95 0.24
N PRO A 747 12.71 31.63 -0.81
CA PRO A 747 11.26 31.69 -0.76
C PRO A 747 10.67 30.81 0.34
N VAL A 748 11.39 29.73 0.72
CA VAL A 748 10.99 28.79 1.77
C VAL A 748 11.13 29.44 3.14
N ALA A 749 12.21 30.22 3.37
CA ALA A 749 12.41 30.93 4.61
C ALA A 749 11.41 32.09 4.77
N ALA A 750 11.09 32.80 3.70
CA ALA A 750 10.08 33.87 3.70
C ALA A 750 8.69 33.32 4.06
N LEU A 751 8.31 32.18 3.49
CA LEU A 751 7.06 31.48 3.82
C LEU A 751 6.99 31.00 5.28
N ALA A 752 8.11 30.50 5.82
CA ALA A 752 8.17 30.09 7.22
C ALA A 752 7.93 31.28 8.14
N THR A 753 8.62 32.40 7.90
CA THR A 753 8.46 33.64 8.68
C THR A 753 7.03 34.14 8.64
N LEU A 754 6.38 34.09 7.46
CA LEU A 754 4.99 34.53 7.31
C LEU A 754 4.01 33.62 8.04
N ARG A 755 4.22 32.29 8.03
CA ARG A 755 3.36 31.33 8.77
C ARG A 755 3.51 31.49 10.28
N GLU A 756 4.74 31.66 10.77
CA GLU A 756 4.98 31.95 12.18
C GLU A 756 4.33 33.27 12.60
N ALA A 757 4.51 34.33 11.81
CA ALA A 757 3.89 35.63 12.11
C ALA A 757 2.34 35.58 12.07
N ALA A 758 1.77 34.74 11.17
CA ALA A 758 0.31 34.52 11.12
C ALA A 758 -0.19 33.75 12.36
N ALA A 759 0.55 32.71 12.80
CA ALA A 759 0.22 31.92 13.98
C ALA A 759 0.32 32.75 15.27
N ASP A 760 1.33 33.65 15.35
CA ASP A 760 1.57 34.50 16.51
C ASP A 760 0.80 35.83 16.50
N GLY A 761 0.07 36.11 15.42
CA GLY A 761 -0.62 37.39 15.22
C GLY A 761 0.32 38.59 15.11
N ARG A 762 1.60 38.38 14.77
CA ARG A 762 2.63 39.43 14.73
C ARG A 762 2.69 40.12 13.38
N GLU A 763 3.20 41.35 13.42
CA GLU A 763 3.43 42.15 12.22
C GLU A 763 4.82 41.87 11.62
N VAL A 764 4.89 41.95 10.28
CA VAL A 764 6.14 41.81 9.51
C VAL A 764 6.24 42.86 8.43
N TRP A 765 7.45 43.20 8.04
CA TRP A 765 7.70 43.94 6.81
C TRP A 765 7.69 42.97 5.62
N LEU A 766 6.82 43.22 4.67
CA LEU A 766 6.68 42.44 3.44
C LEU A 766 7.15 43.27 2.22
N GLU A 767 8.13 42.78 1.52
CA GLU A 767 8.59 43.39 0.27
C GLU A 767 7.90 42.70 -0.90
N ILE A 768 7.08 43.47 -1.64
CA ILE A 768 6.25 42.96 -2.73
C ILE A 768 6.75 43.56 -4.04
N VAL A 769 7.07 42.72 -5.03
CA VAL A 769 7.42 43.18 -6.38
C VAL A 769 6.17 43.63 -7.12
N GLY A 770 6.12 44.92 -7.46
CA GLY A 770 5.05 45.52 -8.26
C GLY A 770 5.05 45.05 -9.72
N PRO A 771 4.01 45.37 -10.52
CA PRO A 771 3.94 44.98 -11.93
C PRO A 771 5.09 45.54 -12.80
N GLN A 772 5.78 46.56 -12.32
CA GLN A 772 6.92 47.23 -13.01
C GLN A 772 8.29 46.79 -12.45
N GLY A 773 8.33 45.70 -11.64
CA GLY A 773 9.58 45.15 -11.11
C GLY A 773 10.17 45.89 -9.89
N THR A 774 9.59 47.01 -9.44
CA THR A 774 10.07 47.74 -8.26
C THR A 774 9.52 47.11 -6.96
N PRO A 775 10.38 46.75 -6.00
CA PRO A 775 9.93 46.25 -4.70
C PRO A 775 9.31 47.39 -3.88
N ARG A 776 8.15 47.10 -3.24
CA ARG A 776 7.52 48.01 -2.27
C ARG A 776 7.46 47.32 -0.94
N ARG A 777 7.92 47.97 0.11
CA ARG A 777 7.90 47.49 1.48
C ARG A 777 6.61 47.93 2.16
N ARG A 778 5.90 46.97 2.83
CA ARG A 778 4.66 47.21 3.52
C ARG A 778 4.69 46.57 4.89
N ARG A 779 4.13 47.18 5.87
CA ARG A 779 3.91 46.65 7.20
C ARG A 779 2.59 45.89 7.22
N VAL A 780 2.65 44.60 7.39
CA VAL A 780 1.47 43.72 7.30
C VAL A 780 1.39 42.77 8.47
N ARG A 781 0.18 42.47 8.90
CA ARG A 781 -0.11 41.38 9.79
C ARG A 781 -0.66 40.20 8.98
N PRO A 782 0.11 39.13 8.78
CA PRO A 782 -0.35 37.97 8.05
C PRO A 782 -1.51 37.31 8.77
N LEU A 783 -2.57 36.94 8.03
CA LEU A 783 -3.72 36.21 8.56
C LEU A 783 -3.64 34.74 8.20
N ARG A 784 -3.24 34.47 6.96
CA ARG A 784 -3.20 33.10 6.43
C ARG A 784 -2.25 32.97 5.24
N VAL A 785 -1.59 31.81 5.14
CA VAL A 785 -0.68 31.47 4.05
C VAL A 785 -1.15 30.20 3.37
N ASP A 786 -1.88 30.30 2.26
CA ASP A 786 -2.46 29.20 1.51
C ASP A 786 -1.85 29.08 0.11
N ALA A 787 -1.76 27.82 -0.40
CA ALA A 787 -1.57 27.44 -1.82
C ALA A 787 -0.89 28.49 -2.74
N GLY A 788 0.19 29.08 -2.27
CA GLY A 788 0.95 30.07 -3.05
C GLY A 788 0.44 31.52 -2.91
N ARG A 789 -0.45 31.83 -1.95
CA ARG A 789 -0.93 33.18 -1.63
C ARG A 789 -0.85 33.46 -0.14
N VAL A 790 -0.58 34.73 0.21
CA VAL A 790 -0.58 35.26 1.57
C VAL A 790 -1.74 36.25 1.70
N ARG A 791 -2.65 35.99 2.65
CA ARG A 791 -3.65 36.98 3.08
C ARG A 791 -3.10 37.69 4.31
N ALA A 792 -3.11 39.00 4.30
CA ALA A 792 -2.59 39.83 5.37
C ALA A 792 -3.39 41.13 5.48
N VAL A 793 -3.39 41.77 6.63
CA VAL A 793 -3.90 43.12 6.81
C VAL A 793 -2.71 44.08 6.70
N ASP A 794 -2.78 45.05 5.79
CA ASP A 794 -1.87 46.18 5.73
C ASP A 794 -2.19 47.12 6.92
N THR A 795 -1.33 47.17 7.91
CA THR A 795 -1.59 47.89 9.19
C THR A 795 -1.50 49.39 9.05
N GLU A 796 -0.92 49.93 7.95
CA GLU A 796 -0.89 51.35 7.67
C GLU A 796 -2.17 51.83 6.96
N ARG A 797 -2.86 50.93 6.25
CA ARG A 797 -4.05 51.25 5.46
C ARG A 797 -5.33 50.61 5.98
N ASP A 798 -5.25 49.78 7.00
CA ASP A 798 -6.34 48.97 7.57
C ASP A 798 -7.15 48.22 6.48
N ALA A 799 -6.46 47.62 5.52
CA ALA A 799 -7.05 46.94 4.38
C ALA A 799 -6.52 45.53 4.21
N GLU A 800 -7.38 44.58 3.87
CA GLU A 800 -6.95 43.23 3.53
C GLU A 800 -6.18 43.20 2.20
N LEU A 801 -5.07 42.51 2.20
CA LEU A 801 -4.16 42.36 1.07
C LEU A 801 -3.97 40.88 0.78
N THR A 802 -4.12 40.47 -0.47
CA THR A 802 -3.75 39.13 -0.92
C THR A 802 -2.58 39.21 -1.91
N VAL A 803 -1.45 38.59 -1.55
CA VAL A 803 -0.22 38.61 -2.33
C VAL A 803 0.13 37.19 -2.76
N ALA A 804 0.48 37.00 -4.02
CA ALA A 804 1.03 35.74 -4.50
C ALA A 804 2.49 35.59 -4.01
N VAL A 805 2.85 34.43 -3.51
CA VAL A 805 4.15 34.13 -2.90
C VAL A 805 5.32 34.44 -3.83
N HIS A 806 5.19 34.17 -5.15
CA HIS A 806 6.22 34.45 -6.13
C HIS A 806 6.49 35.98 -6.35
N ARG A 807 5.63 36.85 -5.79
CA ARG A 807 5.80 38.33 -5.84
C ARG A 807 6.41 38.87 -4.55
N ILE A 808 6.72 38.02 -3.60
CA ILE A 808 7.35 38.40 -2.32
C ILE A 808 8.86 38.40 -2.53
N ALA A 809 9.50 39.55 -2.48
CA ALA A 809 10.93 39.70 -2.60
C ALA A 809 11.64 39.50 -1.25
N GLY A 810 10.97 39.82 -0.13
CA GLY A 810 11.55 39.70 1.20
C GLY A 810 10.49 39.75 2.30
N VAL A 811 10.82 39.12 3.44
CA VAL A 811 10.04 39.21 4.69
C VAL A 811 11.01 39.50 5.81
N THR A 812 10.75 40.58 6.58
CA THR A 812 11.56 40.95 7.74
C THR A 812 10.64 41.09 8.95
N ARG A 813 11.01 40.47 10.07
CA ARG A 813 10.28 40.61 11.33
C ARG A 813 10.40 42.02 11.85
N ILE A 814 9.34 42.50 12.50
CA ILE A 814 9.37 43.72 13.31
C ILE A 814 9.66 43.25 14.71
N ASP A 815 10.87 43.56 15.21
CA ASP A 815 11.19 43.36 16.61
C ASP A 815 10.38 44.32 17.47
N PRO A 816 9.82 43.89 18.60
CA PRO A 816 8.95 44.70 19.46
C PRO A 816 9.65 45.93 20.05
#